data_e9d3cc8d483a3fa11b8a38f765d1fee8
#
_entry.id   e9d3cc8d483a3fa11b8a38f765d1fee8
#
_cell.length_a   1.000
_cell.length_b   1.000
_cell.length_c   1.000
_cell.angle_alpha   90.00
_cell.angle_beta   90.00
_cell.angle_gamma   90.00
#
_symmetry.space_group_name_H-M   'P 1'
#
loop_
_entity.id
_entity.type
_entity.pdbx_description
1 polymer ?
#
loop_
_entity_poly.entity_id
_entity_poly.type
_entity_poly.pdbx_seq_one_letter_code
_entity_poly.pdbx_strand_id
1 'polypeptide(L)'
;MDIVKRNGTTEPLKLEKISSRIKKLTYGLNERVDPDKVSTKVVSGLYDGVSSTELDQLSSETAASMVTVHPDFGKLAARIAITALYKDVEKDFSVVAKKLYDYINPKTGDSAGMISDEVYSVIQKNSQELDAMIVHDRDFNFDYFGFMTLRKSYLLKVDGKAAETPQHLYMRVAVGIWRDNLEMVQKTYDMLSQGLFTHATPTLFNASTNRPQLSSCFLLDIDDDSIPGIYKTLSDCALISQSAGGIGINIHKIRAKGSYIKGTNGHSNGIIPMLKVFNETARYVDQGGGKRKGSIAIYLEPWHGDIFDFLELRKNQGKEELRARDLFLAMWIPDLFMKRVEADGNWSLFSPDQAPGLIDAYDTPDKKSFTELFEKYESEGKALKTIKARELWEKILDSQVETGTPYMLYKDACNYKSNQKNLGTIKSSNLCTEILEYTDKNEIAVCNLASIALPKYVLIPSGKVREKDKKLRKYDFKFLYEVVYQATVNLNQVIDVNFYPTPETKASNLKHRPIGLGVQGLADTFVMMGLPFESDEARKLNKDIFETIYFAALTASKDLAKKHGSYASFEGSPASQGLLQYDLWGLTENDLSGMWDFLALKEEIKQFGLRNSLLVAPMPTASTAQILGNNECFEPFTTNLYKRNTLSGEYAVINKHLVEDLVNLGIWSDNVRLKLFNENGSVQNIPEIPTDIKEVYKTVWEMKGKSLLDMARDRSYFIDQSQSLNMFMADPTPSKLSSAHMYGWKLGLKTGMYYLRVKPKAQALKGLGIDLSSASIQEVEKPKEVEQLKDFDNNEFAAKVCS
;
A
#
# COMPACT_ATOMS: atom_id res chain seq x y z
N MET A 1 2.09 15.18 -45.79
CA MET A 1 1.91 14.32 -44.60
C MET A 1 0.46 14.40 -44.22
N ASP A 2 -0.23 13.28 -44.17
CA ASP A 2 -1.64 13.19 -43.86
C ASP A 2 -1.90 12.51 -42.53
N ILE A 3 -3.01 12.85 -41.86
CA ILE A 3 -3.48 12.26 -40.63
C ILE A 3 -4.75 11.47 -40.90
N VAL A 4 -4.81 10.27 -40.28
CA VAL A 4 -6.04 9.46 -40.25
C VAL A 4 -6.84 9.81 -38.99
N LYS A 5 -8.06 10.30 -39.15
CA LYS A 5 -8.95 10.64 -38.05
C LYS A 5 -9.58 9.41 -37.43
N ARG A 6 -10.16 9.56 -36.20
CA ARG A 6 -10.89 8.51 -35.50
C ARG A 6 -12.06 7.90 -36.30
N ASN A 7 -12.66 8.68 -37.17
CA ASN A 7 -13.72 8.22 -38.09
C ASN A 7 -13.20 7.58 -39.39
N GLY A 8 -11.88 7.37 -39.51
CA GLY A 8 -11.23 6.79 -40.71
C GLY A 8 -11.02 7.74 -41.88
N THR A 9 -11.44 9.00 -41.79
CA THR A 9 -11.17 9.99 -42.85
C THR A 9 -9.75 10.54 -42.76
N THR A 10 -9.16 10.87 -43.92
CA THR A 10 -7.80 11.44 -44.00
C THR A 10 -7.88 12.93 -44.22
N GLU A 11 -7.04 13.70 -43.55
CA GLU A 11 -6.86 15.13 -43.80
C GLU A 11 -5.38 15.53 -43.77
N PRO A 12 -4.97 16.58 -44.48
CA PRO A 12 -3.61 17.10 -44.39
C PRO A 12 -3.24 17.54 -42.96
N LEU A 13 -2.03 17.17 -42.54
CA LEU A 13 -1.47 17.60 -41.28
C LEU A 13 -1.33 19.11 -41.23
N LYS A 14 -1.95 19.75 -40.26
CA LYS A 14 -1.80 21.19 -39.98
C LYS A 14 -1.08 21.38 -38.66
N LEU A 15 0.18 21.78 -38.70
CA LEU A 15 1.01 21.99 -37.50
C LEU A 15 0.40 23.00 -36.53
N GLU A 16 -0.27 24.02 -37.07
CA GLU A 16 -0.98 25.02 -36.27
C GLU A 16 -2.10 24.44 -35.39
N LYS A 17 -2.74 23.35 -35.84
CA LYS A 17 -3.76 22.67 -35.05
C LYS A 17 -3.13 21.99 -33.81
N ILE A 18 -1.95 21.39 -33.96
CA ILE A 18 -1.21 20.74 -32.88
C ILE A 18 -0.78 21.78 -31.85
N SER A 19 -0.08 22.83 -32.30
CA SER A 19 0.38 23.91 -31.43
C SER A 19 -0.77 24.61 -30.71
N SER A 20 -1.85 24.92 -31.41
CA SER A 20 -3.03 25.58 -30.84
C SER A 20 -3.68 24.72 -29.80
N ARG A 21 -3.78 23.40 -30.02
CA ARG A 21 -4.36 22.45 -29.03
C ARG A 21 -3.51 22.39 -27.76
N ILE A 22 -2.19 22.24 -27.89
CA ILE A 22 -1.29 22.18 -26.75
C ILE A 22 -1.33 23.50 -25.98
N LYS A 23 -1.26 24.63 -26.69
CA LYS A 23 -1.32 25.97 -26.10
C LYS A 23 -2.60 26.19 -25.29
N LYS A 24 -3.74 25.74 -25.76
CA LYS A 24 -5.02 25.85 -25.02
C LYS A 24 -5.02 25.09 -23.68
N LEU A 25 -4.17 24.10 -23.53
CA LEU A 25 -4.08 23.25 -22.33
C LEU A 25 -3.01 23.73 -21.33
N THR A 26 -2.29 24.82 -21.62
CA THR A 26 -1.26 25.38 -20.73
C THR A 26 -1.78 26.41 -19.72
N TYR A 27 -3.07 26.67 -19.66
CA TYR A 27 -3.65 27.66 -18.76
C TYR A 27 -3.31 27.36 -17.29
N GLY A 28 -2.87 28.40 -16.57
CA GLY A 28 -2.54 28.30 -15.15
C GLY A 28 -1.28 27.47 -14.82
N LEU A 29 -0.53 27.01 -15.81
CA LEU A 29 0.75 26.34 -15.62
C LEU A 29 1.90 27.36 -15.54
N ASN A 30 3.03 26.89 -14.99
CA ASN A 30 4.25 27.69 -14.89
C ASN A 30 4.72 28.16 -16.28
N GLU A 31 5.29 29.37 -16.36
CA GLU A 31 5.81 29.97 -17.61
C GLU A 31 6.92 29.15 -18.29
N ARG A 32 7.60 28.27 -17.56
CA ARG A 32 8.60 27.34 -18.11
C ARG A 32 7.98 26.26 -19.01
N VAL A 33 6.66 26.07 -18.92
CA VAL A 33 5.92 25.12 -19.76
C VAL A 33 5.62 25.78 -21.11
N ASP A 34 6.59 25.67 -22.01
CA ASP A 34 6.55 26.25 -23.36
C ASP A 34 5.84 25.30 -24.34
N PRO A 35 4.63 25.62 -24.82
CA PRO A 35 3.87 24.78 -25.74
C PRO A 35 4.57 24.62 -27.11
N ASP A 36 5.35 25.61 -27.54
CA ASP A 36 6.02 25.55 -28.82
C ASP A 36 7.16 24.54 -28.81
N LYS A 37 7.88 24.41 -27.69
CA LYS A 37 8.89 23.35 -27.52
C LYS A 37 8.28 21.95 -27.56
N VAL A 38 7.13 21.76 -26.97
CA VAL A 38 6.41 20.48 -27.03
C VAL A 38 5.97 20.20 -28.47
N SER A 39 5.34 21.18 -29.11
CA SER A 39 4.84 21.05 -30.48
C SER A 39 5.97 20.70 -31.47
N THR A 40 7.12 21.36 -31.35
CA THR A 40 8.30 21.10 -32.21
C THR A 40 8.80 19.67 -32.05
N LYS A 41 8.88 19.17 -30.78
CA LYS A 41 9.29 17.79 -30.53
C LYS A 41 8.28 16.78 -31.05
N VAL A 42 6.97 17.05 -30.89
CA VAL A 42 5.90 16.18 -31.42
C VAL A 42 6.05 16.07 -32.97
N VAL A 43 6.19 17.20 -33.64
CA VAL A 43 6.30 17.24 -35.10
C VAL A 43 7.49 16.45 -35.62
N SER A 44 8.62 16.49 -34.93
CA SER A 44 9.81 15.72 -35.29
C SER A 44 9.63 14.20 -35.22
N GLY A 45 8.65 13.72 -34.51
CA GLY A 45 8.32 12.28 -34.36
C GLY A 45 7.19 11.80 -35.29
N LEU A 46 6.60 12.67 -36.14
CA LEU A 46 5.47 12.32 -36.98
C LEU A 46 5.89 11.63 -38.28
N TYR A 47 4.99 10.76 -38.77
CA TYR A 47 5.11 10.09 -40.06
C TYR A 47 3.81 10.21 -40.87
N ASP A 48 3.86 9.96 -42.14
CA ASP A 48 2.69 10.05 -43.05
C ASP A 48 1.68 8.94 -42.73
N GLY A 49 0.42 9.31 -42.59
CA GLY A 49 -0.65 8.36 -42.21
C GLY A 49 -0.79 8.11 -40.73
N VAL A 50 -0.12 8.89 -39.87
CA VAL A 50 -0.27 8.79 -38.42
C VAL A 50 -1.74 8.99 -38.01
N SER A 51 -2.26 8.15 -37.10
CA SER A 51 -3.62 8.32 -36.61
C SER A 51 -3.71 9.48 -35.60
N SER A 52 -4.87 10.12 -35.54
CA SER A 52 -5.12 11.18 -34.55
C SER A 52 -5.03 10.65 -33.09
N THR A 53 -5.22 9.36 -32.88
CA THR A 53 -5.05 8.69 -31.58
C THR A 53 -3.57 8.58 -31.23
N GLU A 54 -2.73 8.14 -32.17
CA GLU A 54 -1.27 8.10 -32.00
C GLU A 54 -0.69 9.50 -31.81
N LEU A 55 -1.21 10.49 -32.54
CA LEU A 55 -0.80 11.89 -32.35
C LEU A 55 -1.11 12.41 -30.97
N ASP A 56 -2.30 12.08 -30.41
CA ASP A 56 -2.67 12.43 -29.06
C ASP A 56 -1.73 11.76 -28.04
N GLN A 57 -1.42 10.49 -28.24
CA GLN A 57 -0.49 9.73 -27.41
C GLN A 57 0.91 10.33 -27.46
N LEU A 58 1.46 10.53 -28.66
CA LEU A 58 2.80 11.13 -28.86
C LEU A 58 2.88 12.51 -28.20
N SER A 59 1.84 13.32 -28.32
CA SER A 59 1.81 14.66 -27.72
C SER A 59 1.85 14.59 -26.19
N SER A 60 1.08 13.70 -25.56
CA SER A 60 1.08 13.54 -24.12
C SER A 60 2.41 12.98 -23.60
N GLU A 61 2.98 11.98 -24.28
CA GLU A 61 4.26 11.37 -23.90
C GLU A 61 5.44 12.35 -24.08
N THR A 62 5.42 13.15 -25.14
CA THR A 62 6.41 14.21 -25.36
C THR A 62 6.39 15.23 -24.23
N ALA A 63 5.21 15.70 -23.81
CA ALA A 63 5.09 16.58 -22.67
C ALA A 63 5.56 15.90 -21.37
N ALA A 64 5.20 14.63 -21.14
CA ALA A 64 5.64 13.86 -19.99
C ALA A 64 7.17 13.70 -19.92
N SER A 65 7.84 13.55 -21.07
CA SER A 65 9.31 13.47 -21.13
C SER A 65 10.02 14.75 -20.66
N MET A 66 9.31 15.85 -20.57
CA MET A 66 9.85 17.17 -20.17
C MET A 66 9.62 17.51 -18.69
N VAL A 67 9.09 16.59 -17.88
CA VAL A 67 8.82 16.82 -16.44
C VAL A 67 10.07 17.16 -15.63
N THR A 68 11.27 16.82 -16.11
CA THR A 68 12.53 17.20 -15.50
C THR A 68 12.85 18.69 -15.66
N VAL A 69 12.23 19.40 -16.61
CA VAL A 69 12.36 20.86 -16.77
C VAL A 69 11.47 21.56 -15.72
N HIS A 70 10.22 21.11 -15.63
CA HIS A 70 9.27 21.58 -14.62
C HIS A 70 8.16 20.54 -14.43
N PRO A 71 7.68 20.29 -13.19
CA PRO A 71 6.60 19.33 -12.90
C PRO A 71 5.30 19.58 -13.66
N ASP A 72 4.99 20.84 -13.99
CA ASP A 72 3.77 21.22 -14.71
C ASP A 72 3.69 20.64 -16.12
N PHE A 73 4.80 20.18 -16.71
CA PHE A 73 4.75 19.38 -17.94
C PHE A 73 3.99 18.07 -17.74
N GLY A 74 4.02 17.50 -16.53
CA GLY A 74 3.21 16.34 -16.16
C GLY A 74 1.72 16.66 -16.15
N LYS A 75 1.34 17.85 -15.69
CA LYS A 75 -0.05 18.32 -15.76
C LYS A 75 -0.51 18.55 -17.19
N LEU A 76 0.35 19.17 -18.02
CA LEU A 76 0.06 19.34 -19.46
C LEU A 76 -0.13 17.99 -20.14
N ALA A 77 0.78 17.04 -19.91
CA ALA A 77 0.68 15.68 -20.46
C ALA A 77 -0.63 14.99 -20.04
N ALA A 78 -1.01 15.11 -18.78
CA ALA A 78 -2.28 14.58 -18.27
C ALA A 78 -3.48 15.21 -18.97
N ARG A 79 -3.51 16.54 -19.14
CA ARG A 79 -4.59 17.25 -19.82
C ARG A 79 -4.73 16.82 -21.30
N ILE A 80 -3.62 16.61 -21.98
CA ILE A 80 -3.64 16.09 -23.35
C ILE A 80 -4.24 14.68 -23.38
N ALA A 81 -3.79 13.78 -22.51
CA ALA A 81 -4.28 12.41 -22.44
C ALA A 81 -5.74 12.31 -22.00
N ILE A 82 -6.17 13.14 -21.03
CA ILE A 82 -7.56 13.21 -20.55
C ILE A 82 -8.49 13.73 -21.65
N THR A 83 -8.13 14.80 -22.33
CA THR A 83 -8.94 15.34 -23.43
C THR A 83 -8.98 14.38 -24.63
N ALA A 84 -7.97 13.55 -24.82
CA ALA A 84 -8.02 12.45 -25.79
C ALA A 84 -9.04 11.37 -25.35
N LEU A 85 -9.05 11.00 -24.07
CA LEU A 85 -10.02 10.05 -23.55
C LEU A 85 -11.47 10.55 -23.69
N TYR A 86 -11.71 11.84 -23.50
CA TYR A 86 -13.05 12.44 -23.70
C TYR A 86 -13.59 12.36 -25.12
N LYS A 87 -12.76 12.13 -26.11
CA LYS A 87 -13.20 11.88 -27.48
C LYS A 87 -13.75 10.47 -27.69
N ASP A 88 -13.40 9.54 -26.79
CA ASP A 88 -13.69 8.11 -26.90
C ASP A 88 -14.73 7.63 -25.89
N VAL A 89 -15.04 8.41 -24.86
CA VAL A 89 -15.93 8.07 -23.74
C VAL A 89 -17.10 9.06 -23.68
N GLU A 90 -18.30 8.53 -23.46
CA GLU A 90 -19.50 9.33 -23.26
C GLU A 90 -19.39 10.21 -22.03
N LYS A 91 -20.01 11.39 -22.07
CA LYS A 91 -19.95 12.35 -20.98
C LYS A 91 -20.78 11.92 -19.76
N ASP A 92 -22.00 11.49 -20.02
CA ASP A 92 -22.96 11.19 -18.94
C ASP A 92 -22.69 9.83 -18.32
N PHE A 93 -22.61 9.79 -17.01
CA PHE A 93 -22.35 8.57 -16.25
C PHE A 93 -23.41 7.50 -16.47
N SER A 94 -24.67 7.88 -16.51
CA SER A 94 -25.79 6.95 -16.75
C SER A 94 -25.68 6.23 -18.11
N VAL A 95 -25.17 6.94 -19.13
CA VAL A 95 -24.95 6.38 -20.47
C VAL A 95 -23.77 5.40 -20.46
N VAL A 96 -22.69 5.77 -19.79
CA VAL A 96 -21.52 4.87 -19.59
C VAL A 96 -21.93 3.62 -18.83
N ALA A 97 -22.68 3.76 -17.75
CA ALA A 97 -23.17 2.62 -16.96
C ALA A 97 -24.04 1.68 -17.79
N LYS A 98 -24.90 2.23 -18.65
CA LYS A 98 -25.71 1.43 -19.59
C LYS A 98 -24.84 0.65 -20.55
N LYS A 99 -23.82 1.28 -21.14
CA LYS A 99 -22.89 0.63 -22.05
C LYS A 99 -22.13 -0.52 -21.36
N LEU A 100 -21.73 -0.34 -20.13
CA LEU A 100 -21.06 -1.37 -19.34
C LEU A 100 -22.00 -2.50 -18.93
N TYR A 101 -23.24 -2.18 -18.63
CA TYR A 101 -24.29 -3.16 -18.28
C TYR A 101 -24.72 -4.01 -19.47
N ASP A 102 -24.96 -3.41 -20.63
CA ASP A 102 -25.40 -4.05 -21.84
C ASP A 102 -24.28 -4.73 -22.65
N TYR A 103 -23.05 -4.73 -22.14
CA TYR A 103 -21.92 -5.26 -22.89
C TYR A 103 -22.09 -6.73 -23.25
N ILE A 104 -21.88 -7.03 -24.52
CA ILE A 104 -21.92 -8.38 -25.09
C ILE A 104 -20.51 -8.75 -25.55
N ASN A 105 -20.04 -9.94 -25.19
CA ASN A 105 -18.77 -10.43 -25.67
C ASN A 105 -18.81 -10.62 -27.19
N PRO A 106 -17.99 -9.90 -27.97
CA PRO A 106 -18.04 -9.96 -29.42
C PRO A 106 -17.61 -11.31 -30.01
N LYS A 107 -16.89 -12.13 -29.22
CA LYS A 107 -16.44 -13.45 -29.67
C LYS A 107 -17.46 -14.56 -29.45
N THR A 108 -18.22 -14.50 -28.37
CA THR A 108 -19.16 -15.56 -27.97
C THR A 108 -20.61 -15.16 -28.20
N GLY A 109 -20.94 -13.87 -28.30
CA GLY A 109 -22.29 -13.34 -28.36
C GLY A 109 -23.07 -13.37 -27.03
N ASP A 110 -22.38 -13.81 -25.93
CA ASP A 110 -23.03 -13.87 -24.63
C ASP A 110 -23.00 -12.52 -23.93
N SER A 111 -23.95 -12.32 -23.01
CA SER A 111 -23.96 -11.17 -22.11
C SER A 111 -22.73 -11.19 -21.23
N ALA A 112 -21.98 -10.10 -21.22
CA ALA A 112 -20.77 -9.89 -20.44
C ALA A 112 -20.82 -8.56 -19.68
N GLY A 113 -22.03 -8.13 -19.28
CA GLY A 113 -22.26 -6.91 -18.51
C GLY A 113 -21.38 -6.84 -17.24
N MET A 114 -20.84 -5.66 -16.99
CA MET A 114 -19.88 -5.43 -15.92
C MET A 114 -20.50 -4.83 -14.66
N ILE A 115 -21.69 -4.25 -14.79
CA ILE A 115 -22.42 -3.63 -13.68
C ILE A 115 -23.51 -4.60 -13.21
N SER A 116 -23.70 -4.73 -11.90
CA SER A 116 -24.74 -5.59 -11.32
C SER A 116 -26.13 -5.03 -11.59
N ASP A 117 -27.12 -5.93 -11.65
CA ASP A 117 -28.53 -5.56 -11.88
C ASP A 117 -29.04 -4.57 -10.84
N GLU A 118 -28.72 -4.80 -9.57
CA GLU A 118 -29.08 -3.92 -8.45
C GLU A 118 -28.57 -2.50 -8.65
N VAL A 119 -27.25 -2.37 -8.90
CA VAL A 119 -26.61 -1.06 -9.08
C VAL A 119 -27.11 -0.38 -10.34
N TYR A 120 -27.28 -1.12 -11.43
CA TYR A 120 -27.81 -0.57 -12.69
C TYR A 120 -29.22 0.00 -12.49
N SER A 121 -30.09 -0.69 -11.76
CA SER A 121 -31.42 -0.20 -11.42
C SER A 121 -31.39 1.11 -10.65
N VAL A 122 -30.48 1.23 -9.66
CA VAL A 122 -30.27 2.48 -8.91
C VAL A 122 -29.81 3.61 -9.82
N ILE A 123 -28.86 3.33 -10.72
CA ILE A 123 -28.32 4.34 -11.65
C ILE A 123 -29.41 4.82 -12.61
N GLN A 124 -30.22 3.92 -13.17
CA GLN A 124 -31.28 4.29 -14.10
C GLN A 124 -32.37 5.13 -13.42
N LYS A 125 -32.76 4.75 -12.21
CA LYS A 125 -33.80 5.47 -11.45
C LYS A 125 -33.32 6.90 -11.09
N ASN A 126 -32.05 7.11 -10.86
CA ASN A 126 -31.47 8.38 -10.39
C ASN A 126 -30.51 9.00 -11.43
N SER A 127 -30.72 8.72 -12.71
CA SER A 127 -29.74 9.09 -13.75
C SER A 127 -29.48 10.60 -13.83
N GLN A 128 -30.50 11.42 -13.74
CA GLN A 128 -30.35 12.88 -13.82
C GLN A 128 -29.55 13.44 -12.64
N GLU A 129 -29.84 12.99 -11.44
CA GLU A 129 -29.14 13.42 -10.23
C GLU A 129 -27.68 13.00 -10.24
N LEU A 130 -27.42 11.73 -10.60
CA LEU A 130 -26.06 11.19 -10.64
C LEU A 130 -25.22 11.86 -11.73
N ASP A 131 -25.78 12.08 -12.92
CA ASP A 131 -25.08 12.79 -13.99
C ASP A 131 -24.76 14.24 -13.60
N ALA A 132 -25.70 14.92 -12.90
CA ALA A 132 -25.50 16.28 -12.42
C ALA A 132 -24.46 16.42 -11.30
N MET A 133 -24.21 15.38 -10.52
CA MET A 133 -23.19 15.39 -9.45
C MET A 133 -21.76 15.41 -9.99
N ILE A 134 -21.54 14.94 -11.22
CA ILE A 134 -20.19 14.78 -11.78
C ILE A 134 -19.57 16.10 -12.17
N VAL A 135 -18.35 16.32 -11.70
CA VAL A 135 -17.52 17.49 -12.02
C VAL A 135 -16.30 16.99 -12.83
N HIS A 136 -16.45 16.93 -14.15
CA HIS A 136 -15.40 16.38 -15.04
C HIS A 136 -14.06 17.14 -14.96
N ASP A 137 -14.10 18.46 -14.68
CA ASP A 137 -12.89 19.27 -14.55
C ASP A 137 -11.93 18.80 -13.44
N ARG A 138 -12.42 18.02 -12.50
CA ARG A 138 -11.57 17.40 -11.45
C ARG A 138 -10.58 16.38 -12.02
N ASP A 139 -10.81 15.85 -13.21
CA ASP A 139 -9.85 15.00 -13.91
C ASP A 139 -8.52 15.74 -14.17
N PHE A 140 -8.56 17.05 -14.36
CA PHE A 140 -7.36 17.87 -14.61
C PHE A 140 -6.49 18.09 -13.36
N ASN A 141 -6.88 17.58 -12.21
CA ASN A 141 -6.05 17.57 -11.01
C ASN A 141 -5.02 16.42 -11.01
N PHE A 142 -5.18 15.41 -11.85
CA PHE A 142 -4.20 14.36 -11.99
C PHE A 142 -2.95 14.83 -12.70
N ASP A 143 -1.79 14.27 -12.31
CA ASP A 143 -0.62 14.28 -13.16
C ASP A 143 -0.68 13.15 -14.22
N TYR A 144 0.27 13.17 -15.14
CA TYR A 144 0.28 12.18 -16.21
C TYR A 144 0.39 10.73 -15.71
N PHE A 145 1.27 10.48 -14.74
CA PHE A 145 1.52 9.12 -14.25
C PHE A 145 0.36 8.60 -13.39
N GLY A 146 -0.28 9.47 -12.61
CA GLY A 146 -1.48 9.14 -11.86
C GLY A 146 -2.65 8.79 -12.80
N PHE A 147 -2.88 9.62 -13.81
CA PHE A 147 -3.92 9.37 -14.81
C PHE A 147 -3.65 8.08 -15.60
N MET A 148 -2.40 7.86 -16.04
CA MET A 148 -2.05 6.66 -16.79
C MET A 148 -2.17 5.39 -15.96
N THR A 149 -1.91 5.47 -14.66
CA THR A 149 -2.15 4.36 -13.73
C THR A 149 -3.63 4.01 -13.66
N LEU A 150 -4.50 5.01 -13.53
CA LEU A 150 -5.96 4.81 -13.59
C LEU A 150 -6.39 4.19 -14.92
N ARG A 151 -5.99 4.80 -16.03
CA ARG A 151 -6.38 4.35 -17.38
C ARG A 151 -5.93 2.93 -17.68
N LYS A 152 -4.70 2.58 -17.32
CA LYS A 152 -4.12 1.27 -17.59
C LYS A 152 -4.77 0.16 -16.76
N SER A 153 -4.99 0.41 -15.46
CA SER A 153 -5.27 -0.63 -14.48
C SER A 153 -6.63 -0.55 -13.79
N TYR A 154 -7.27 0.61 -13.74
CA TYR A 154 -8.48 0.82 -12.92
C TYR A 154 -9.75 1.09 -13.71
N LEU A 155 -9.68 1.89 -14.78
CA LEU A 155 -10.85 2.19 -15.58
C LEU A 155 -11.37 0.91 -16.25
N LEU A 156 -12.70 0.70 -16.20
CA LEU A 156 -13.34 -0.42 -16.89
C LEU A 156 -13.19 -0.27 -18.40
N LYS A 157 -13.02 -1.38 -19.07
CA LYS A 157 -12.70 -1.42 -20.50
C LYS A 157 -13.78 -2.20 -21.25
N VAL A 158 -14.10 -1.70 -22.45
CA VAL A 158 -14.88 -2.39 -23.46
C VAL A 158 -13.97 -2.59 -24.66
N ASP A 159 -13.85 -3.82 -25.12
CA ASP A 159 -12.98 -4.19 -26.26
C ASP A 159 -11.54 -3.69 -26.11
N GLY A 160 -11.00 -3.76 -24.89
CA GLY A 160 -9.65 -3.36 -24.56
C GLY A 160 -9.41 -1.85 -24.40
N LYS A 161 -10.44 -1.01 -24.65
CA LYS A 161 -10.37 0.45 -24.53
C LYS A 161 -11.11 0.91 -23.27
N ALA A 162 -10.57 1.94 -22.60
CA ALA A 162 -11.26 2.54 -21.46
C ALA A 162 -12.67 3.03 -21.84
N ALA A 163 -13.67 2.61 -21.09
CA ALA A 163 -15.07 2.95 -21.31
C ALA A 163 -15.60 3.99 -20.32
N GLU A 164 -14.83 4.33 -19.31
CA GLU A 164 -15.16 5.32 -18.29
C GLU A 164 -14.03 6.34 -18.10
N THR A 165 -14.37 7.51 -17.60
CA THR A 165 -13.40 8.52 -17.13
C THR A 165 -13.09 8.28 -15.65
N PRO A 166 -12.04 8.91 -15.08
CA PRO A 166 -11.79 8.83 -13.64
C PRO A 166 -12.99 9.29 -12.81
N GLN A 167 -13.73 10.32 -13.22
CA GLN A 167 -14.92 10.77 -12.52
C GLN A 167 -16.05 9.73 -12.56
N HIS A 168 -16.22 9.03 -13.67
CA HIS A 168 -17.15 7.90 -13.76
C HIS A 168 -16.77 6.77 -12.82
N LEU A 169 -15.46 6.46 -12.71
CA LEU A 169 -14.97 5.47 -11.75
C LEU A 169 -15.35 5.85 -10.32
N TYR A 170 -15.10 7.09 -9.90
CA TYR A 170 -15.43 7.54 -8.55
C TYR A 170 -16.94 7.52 -8.27
N MET A 171 -17.75 7.89 -9.26
CA MET A 171 -19.20 7.77 -9.12
C MET A 171 -19.64 6.30 -9.04
N ARG A 172 -19.07 5.43 -9.85
CA ARG A 172 -19.33 3.98 -9.81
C ARG A 172 -18.99 3.40 -8.43
N VAL A 173 -17.88 3.81 -7.82
CA VAL A 173 -17.49 3.40 -6.47
C VAL A 173 -18.49 3.93 -5.44
N ALA A 174 -18.86 5.20 -5.52
CA ALA A 174 -19.80 5.82 -4.59
C ALA A 174 -21.18 5.14 -4.62
N VAL A 175 -21.72 4.90 -5.81
CA VAL A 175 -23.00 4.20 -5.97
C VAL A 175 -22.88 2.74 -5.53
N GLY A 176 -21.74 2.10 -5.83
CA GLY A 176 -21.46 0.73 -5.41
C GLY A 176 -21.44 0.55 -3.89
N ILE A 177 -21.05 1.56 -3.14
CA ILE A 177 -21.06 1.54 -1.68
C ILE A 177 -22.44 1.93 -1.12
N TRP A 178 -23.04 3.01 -1.61
CA TRP A 178 -24.19 3.63 -0.97
C TRP A 178 -25.54 3.40 -1.66
N ARG A 179 -25.54 2.80 -2.84
CA ARG A 179 -26.75 2.50 -3.61
C ARG A 179 -27.62 3.75 -3.83
N ASP A 180 -28.85 3.74 -3.38
CA ASP A 180 -29.84 4.82 -3.54
C ASP A 180 -29.80 5.90 -2.44
N ASN A 181 -28.86 5.80 -1.49
CA ASN A 181 -28.59 6.89 -0.56
C ASN A 181 -27.79 8.00 -1.24
N LEU A 182 -28.47 8.86 -1.99
CA LEU A 182 -27.85 9.86 -2.86
C LEU A 182 -27.03 10.90 -2.10
N GLU A 183 -27.40 11.24 -0.88
CA GLU A 183 -26.62 12.15 -0.02
C GLU A 183 -25.22 11.56 0.24
N MET A 184 -25.18 10.30 0.61
CA MET A 184 -23.90 9.60 0.89
C MET A 184 -23.11 9.31 -0.39
N VAL A 185 -23.80 9.05 -1.51
CA VAL A 185 -23.17 8.93 -2.83
C VAL A 185 -22.45 10.22 -3.20
N GLN A 186 -23.12 11.37 -3.09
CA GLN A 186 -22.53 12.65 -3.41
C GLN A 186 -21.33 12.96 -2.52
N LYS A 187 -21.48 12.75 -1.21
CA LYS A 187 -20.41 13.00 -0.23
C LYS A 187 -19.18 12.15 -0.49
N THR A 188 -19.39 10.86 -0.76
CA THR A 188 -18.30 9.93 -1.11
C THR A 188 -17.63 10.31 -2.43
N TYR A 189 -18.43 10.57 -3.47
CA TYR A 189 -17.93 11.01 -4.76
C TYR A 189 -17.09 12.28 -4.65
N ASP A 190 -17.60 13.30 -3.95
CA ASP A 190 -16.90 14.58 -3.79
C ASP A 190 -15.55 14.39 -3.09
N MET A 191 -15.48 13.60 -2.04
CA MET A 191 -14.23 13.37 -1.31
C MET A 191 -13.22 12.57 -2.14
N LEU A 192 -13.66 11.50 -2.81
CA LEU A 192 -12.79 10.69 -3.67
C LEU A 192 -12.29 11.49 -4.87
N SER A 193 -13.17 12.19 -5.56
CA SER A 193 -12.83 12.93 -6.78
C SER A 193 -11.92 14.13 -6.53
N GLN A 194 -11.96 14.72 -5.33
CA GLN A 194 -11.05 15.77 -4.90
C GLN A 194 -9.71 15.21 -4.36
N GLY A 195 -9.57 13.89 -4.26
CA GLY A 195 -8.36 13.25 -3.79
C GLY A 195 -8.07 13.46 -2.30
N LEU A 196 -9.11 13.61 -1.47
CA LEU A 196 -8.96 13.78 -0.02
C LEU A 196 -8.56 12.47 0.68
N PHE A 197 -9.09 11.37 0.18
CA PHE A 197 -8.71 10.00 0.52
C PHE A 197 -9.02 9.08 -0.66
N THR A 198 -8.56 7.86 -0.60
CA THR A 198 -8.95 6.83 -1.57
C THR A 198 -9.27 5.53 -0.88
N HIS A 199 -10.25 4.81 -1.42
CA HIS A 199 -10.44 3.40 -1.10
C HIS A 199 -9.31 2.57 -1.70
N ALA A 200 -9.11 1.38 -1.15
CA ALA A 200 -8.10 0.44 -1.65
C ALA A 200 -8.43 -0.08 -3.05
N THR A 201 -7.41 -0.60 -3.71
CA THR A 201 -7.47 -1.11 -5.08
C THR A 201 -8.66 -2.06 -5.35
N PRO A 202 -8.95 -3.08 -4.52
CA PRO A 202 -10.10 -3.95 -4.77
C PRO A 202 -11.44 -3.21 -4.79
N THR A 203 -11.60 -2.22 -3.93
CA THR A 203 -12.80 -1.38 -3.92
C THR A 203 -12.94 -0.58 -5.21
N LEU A 204 -11.85 0.05 -5.68
CA LEU A 204 -11.84 0.80 -6.93
C LEU A 204 -12.11 -0.08 -8.15
N PHE A 205 -11.61 -1.31 -8.15
CA PHE A 205 -11.80 -2.25 -9.25
C PHE A 205 -13.22 -2.82 -9.32
N ASN A 206 -13.76 -3.23 -8.17
CA ASN A 206 -14.88 -4.16 -8.12
C ASN A 206 -16.19 -3.53 -7.64
N ALA A 207 -16.17 -2.29 -7.13
CA ALA A 207 -17.40 -1.63 -6.72
C ALA A 207 -18.39 -1.48 -7.89
N SER A 208 -19.65 -1.76 -7.65
CA SER A 208 -20.76 -1.79 -8.62
C SER A 208 -20.74 -2.98 -9.59
N THR A 209 -19.76 -3.86 -9.54
CA THR A 209 -19.67 -5.02 -10.44
C THR A 209 -20.53 -6.20 -9.94
N ASN A 210 -20.63 -7.25 -10.76
CA ASN A 210 -21.37 -8.47 -10.41
C ASN A 210 -20.76 -9.25 -9.23
N ARG A 211 -19.47 -9.08 -8.98
CA ARG A 211 -18.75 -9.63 -7.82
C ARG A 211 -18.01 -8.53 -7.10
N PRO A 212 -18.70 -7.77 -6.23
CA PRO A 212 -18.09 -6.65 -5.54
C PRO A 212 -17.25 -7.13 -4.34
N GLN A 213 -16.18 -7.87 -4.62
CA GLN A 213 -15.15 -8.19 -3.61
C GLN A 213 -14.29 -6.95 -3.42
N LEU A 214 -14.48 -6.27 -2.28
CA LEU A 214 -13.93 -4.95 -1.99
C LEU A 214 -12.78 -4.99 -0.98
N SER A 215 -12.54 -6.17 -0.37
CA SER A 215 -11.56 -6.35 0.69
C SER A 215 -10.16 -6.60 0.12
N SER A 216 -9.13 -6.11 0.82
CA SER A 216 -7.74 -6.24 0.38
C SER A 216 -7.02 -7.39 1.05
N CYS A 217 -7.30 -7.65 2.31
CA CYS A 217 -6.48 -8.49 3.18
C CYS A 217 -7.28 -9.60 3.81
N PHE A 218 -6.66 -10.80 3.83
CA PHE A 218 -7.23 -12.01 4.40
C PHE A 218 -6.18 -12.73 5.23
N LEU A 219 -6.56 -13.13 6.45
CA LEU A 219 -5.70 -13.89 7.35
C LEU A 219 -6.33 -15.25 7.62
N LEU A 220 -5.56 -16.30 7.37
CA LEU A 220 -6.00 -17.67 7.54
C LEU A 220 -5.12 -18.40 8.56
N ASP A 221 -5.76 -19.24 9.35
CA ASP A 221 -5.12 -20.31 10.09
C ASP A 221 -5.31 -21.62 9.32
N ILE A 222 -4.31 -22.48 9.25
CA ILE A 222 -4.53 -23.84 8.71
C ILE A 222 -5.55 -24.54 9.61
N ASP A 223 -6.58 -25.11 9.01
CA ASP A 223 -7.71 -25.66 9.75
C ASP A 223 -7.27 -26.70 10.78
N ASP A 224 -6.39 -27.63 10.35
CA ASP A 224 -5.91 -28.72 11.17
C ASP A 224 -4.58 -29.26 10.64
N ASP A 225 -3.81 -29.94 11.51
CA ASP A 225 -2.61 -30.68 11.14
C ASP A 225 -2.98 -32.05 10.53
N SER A 226 -3.69 -31.98 9.41
CA SER A 226 -4.18 -33.14 8.65
C SER A 226 -4.26 -32.80 7.16
N ILE A 227 -4.26 -33.81 6.32
CA ILE A 227 -4.41 -33.60 4.87
C ILE A 227 -5.74 -32.89 4.56
N PRO A 228 -6.91 -33.29 5.09
CA PRO A 228 -8.13 -32.54 4.85
C PRO A 228 -8.06 -31.09 5.29
N GLY A 229 -7.48 -30.80 6.46
CA GLY A 229 -7.36 -29.43 7.00
C GLY A 229 -6.42 -28.57 6.15
N ILE A 230 -5.27 -29.09 5.75
CA ILE A 230 -4.30 -28.39 4.89
C ILE A 230 -4.92 -28.07 3.53
N TYR A 231 -5.57 -29.03 2.88
CA TYR A 231 -6.15 -28.83 1.55
C TYR A 231 -7.43 -27.97 1.59
N LYS A 232 -8.21 -28.00 2.68
CA LYS A 232 -9.31 -27.06 2.87
C LYS A 232 -8.78 -25.62 2.87
N THR A 233 -7.73 -25.36 3.63
CA THR A 233 -7.10 -24.03 3.71
C THR A 233 -6.49 -23.63 2.36
N LEU A 234 -5.85 -24.55 1.65
CA LEU A 234 -5.32 -24.31 0.30
C LEU A 234 -6.43 -23.92 -0.67
N SER A 235 -7.59 -24.59 -0.62
CA SER A 235 -8.74 -24.27 -1.44
C SER A 235 -9.29 -22.88 -1.12
N ASP A 236 -9.37 -22.50 0.15
CA ASP A 236 -9.77 -21.17 0.58
C ASP A 236 -8.80 -20.09 0.06
N CYS A 237 -7.50 -20.36 0.12
CA CYS A 237 -6.48 -19.48 -0.47
C CYS A 237 -6.71 -19.28 -1.98
N ALA A 238 -7.02 -20.34 -2.71
CA ALA A 238 -7.29 -20.26 -4.15
C ALA A 238 -8.52 -19.40 -4.45
N LEU A 239 -9.62 -19.57 -3.71
CA LEU A 239 -10.87 -18.79 -3.87
C LEU A 239 -10.66 -17.31 -3.52
N ILE A 240 -9.90 -17.03 -2.47
CA ILE A 240 -9.57 -15.66 -2.07
C ILE A 240 -8.67 -15.01 -3.13
N SER A 241 -7.65 -15.71 -3.61
CA SER A 241 -6.76 -15.24 -4.67
C SER A 241 -7.53 -14.93 -5.96
N GLN A 242 -8.44 -15.82 -6.38
CA GLN A 242 -9.33 -15.60 -7.52
C GLN A 242 -10.10 -14.29 -7.40
N SER A 243 -10.50 -13.94 -6.20
CA SER A 243 -11.23 -12.70 -5.89
C SER A 243 -10.33 -11.49 -5.63
N ALA A 244 -9.05 -11.56 -5.98
CA ALA A 244 -8.06 -10.49 -5.83
C ALA A 244 -7.67 -10.13 -4.39
N GLY A 245 -7.82 -11.05 -3.44
CA GLY A 245 -7.37 -10.89 -2.04
C GLY A 245 -5.91 -11.21 -1.83
N GLY A 246 -5.21 -10.39 -1.03
CA GLY A 246 -3.88 -10.70 -0.50
C GLY A 246 -3.99 -11.60 0.74
N ILE A 247 -3.09 -12.58 0.88
CA ILE A 247 -3.21 -13.63 1.88
C ILE A 247 -2.02 -13.64 2.84
N GLY A 248 -2.30 -13.66 4.14
CA GLY A 248 -1.38 -14.07 5.18
C GLY A 248 -1.88 -15.35 5.85
N ILE A 249 -1.01 -16.34 5.99
CA ILE A 249 -1.36 -17.61 6.60
C ILE A 249 -0.31 -18.00 7.63
N ASN A 250 -0.75 -18.49 8.79
CA ASN A 250 0.14 -19.11 9.75
C ASN A 250 0.10 -20.64 9.62
N ILE A 251 1.26 -21.25 9.78
CA ILE A 251 1.45 -22.71 9.65
C ILE A 251 2.09 -23.32 10.89
N HIS A 252 2.03 -22.61 12.01
CA HIS A 252 2.72 -23.01 13.24
C HIS A 252 2.31 -24.41 13.75
N LYS A 253 1.07 -24.82 13.51
CA LYS A 253 0.53 -26.10 14.02
C LYS A 253 0.93 -27.33 13.23
N ILE A 254 1.50 -27.16 12.05
CA ILE A 254 1.89 -28.30 11.20
C ILE A 254 3.14 -28.97 11.76
N ARG A 255 3.06 -30.25 12.01
CA ARG A 255 4.17 -31.02 12.59
C ARG A 255 5.45 -30.94 11.77
N ALA A 256 6.57 -30.97 12.46
CA ALA A 256 7.88 -30.89 11.83
C ALA A 256 8.25 -32.20 11.11
N LYS A 257 9.23 -32.11 10.19
CA LYS A 257 9.82 -33.27 9.52
C LYS A 257 10.31 -34.30 10.53
N GLY A 258 10.04 -35.56 10.26
CA GLY A 258 10.40 -36.65 11.11
C GLY A 258 9.45 -36.95 12.26
N SER A 259 8.44 -36.14 12.48
CA SER A 259 7.40 -36.36 13.50
C SER A 259 6.58 -37.63 13.15
N TYR A 260 6.28 -38.44 14.18
CA TYR A 260 5.54 -39.67 14.03
C TYR A 260 4.10 -39.46 13.55
N ILE A 261 3.67 -40.28 12.59
CA ILE A 261 2.28 -40.28 12.10
C ILE A 261 1.58 -41.53 12.64
N LYS A 262 0.62 -41.30 13.52
CA LYS A 262 -0.21 -42.36 14.11
C LYS A 262 -1.08 -43.01 13.04
N GLY A 263 -1.17 -44.33 13.09
CA GLY A 263 -2.01 -45.10 12.18
C GLY A 263 -1.27 -45.70 10.97
N THR A 264 -0.30 -45.00 10.43
CA THR A 264 0.56 -45.52 9.34
C THR A 264 1.93 -45.99 9.83
N ASN A 265 2.30 -45.66 11.06
CA ASN A 265 3.62 -45.87 11.66
C ASN A 265 4.76 -45.22 10.83
N GLY A 266 4.42 -44.15 10.12
CA GLY A 266 5.32 -43.38 9.29
C GLY A 266 5.81 -42.08 9.95
N HIS A 267 6.54 -41.31 9.18
CA HIS A 267 7.08 -40.03 9.60
C HIS A 267 6.66 -38.90 8.66
N SER A 268 6.44 -37.69 9.22
CA SER A 268 6.08 -36.52 8.46
C SER A 268 7.22 -36.03 7.58
N ASN A 269 6.89 -35.52 6.40
CA ASN A 269 7.84 -34.84 5.51
C ASN A 269 8.06 -33.37 5.89
N GLY A 270 7.32 -32.85 6.89
CA GLY A 270 7.40 -31.48 7.36
C GLY A 270 6.70 -30.47 6.49
N ILE A 271 7.00 -29.18 6.72
CA ILE A 271 6.31 -28.06 6.08
C ILE A 271 6.80 -27.75 4.66
N ILE A 272 8.01 -28.12 4.29
CA ILE A 272 8.61 -27.69 3.01
C ILE A 272 7.87 -28.24 1.79
N PRO A 273 7.58 -29.55 1.68
CA PRO A 273 6.79 -30.07 0.57
C PRO A 273 5.37 -29.51 0.52
N MET A 274 4.75 -29.26 1.68
CA MET A 274 3.45 -28.60 1.78
C MET A 274 3.50 -27.18 1.20
N LEU A 275 4.49 -26.39 1.59
CA LEU A 275 4.66 -25.02 1.12
C LEU A 275 4.92 -24.94 -0.38
N LYS A 276 5.55 -25.97 -0.96
CA LYS A 276 5.70 -26.04 -2.41
C LYS A 276 4.35 -26.11 -3.13
N VAL A 277 3.39 -26.82 -2.57
CA VAL A 277 2.02 -26.86 -3.11
C VAL A 277 1.35 -25.50 -3.04
N PHE A 278 1.49 -24.79 -1.92
CA PHE A 278 1.00 -23.40 -1.79
C PHE A 278 1.67 -22.45 -2.79
N ASN A 279 2.96 -22.60 -3.02
CA ASN A 279 3.71 -21.83 -4.01
C ASN A 279 3.15 -22.02 -5.43
N GLU A 280 2.94 -23.25 -5.85
CA GLU A 280 2.38 -23.53 -7.18
C GLU A 280 0.93 -23.07 -7.30
N THR A 281 0.15 -23.14 -6.22
CA THR A 281 -1.21 -22.57 -6.19
C THR A 281 -1.20 -21.06 -6.36
N ALA A 282 -0.29 -20.35 -5.70
CA ALA A 282 -0.13 -18.88 -5.86
C ALA A 282 0.25 -18.51 -7.30
N ARG A 283 1.07 -19.34 -7.96
CA ARG A 283 1.44 -19.15 -9.37
C ARG A 283 0.28 -19.45 -10.33
N TYR A 284 -0.51 -20.46 -10.03
CA TYR A 284 -1.60 -20.92 -10.88
C TYR A 284 -2.83 -20.00 -10.83
N VAL A 285 -3.24 -19.61 -9.62
CA VAL A 285 -4.46 -18.81 -9.43
C VAL A 285 -4.14 -17.33 -9.45
N ASP A 286 -4.31 -16.72 -10.62
CA ASP A 286 -4.15 -15.29 -10.81
C ASP A 286 -5.27 -14.50 -10.14
N GLN A 287 -4.93 -13.35 -9.58
CA GLN A 287 -5.89 -12.44 -8.97
C GLN A 287 -6.77 -11.77 -10.04
N GLY A 288 -8.09 -11.83 -9.82
CA GLY A 288 -9.04 -11.11 -10.66
C GLY A 288 -9.00 -11.46 -12.14
N GLY A 289 -8.71 -12.73 -12.49
CA GLY A 289 -8.71 -13.19 -13.86
C GLY A 289 -7.53 -12.70 -14.71
N GLY A 290 -6.34 -12.74 -14.16
CA GLY A 290 -5.10 -12.36 -14.85
C GLY A 290 -4.63 -10.92 -14.63
N LYS A 291 -5.32 -10.16 -13.78
CA LYS A 291 -4.90 -8.79 -13.44
C LYS A 291 -3.62 -8.74 -12.64
N ARG A 292 -3.39 -9.72 -11.74
CA ARG A 292 -2.22 -9.85 -10.88
C ARG A 292 -1.94 -11.31 -10.55
N LYS A 293 -0.71 -11.64 -10.19
CA LYS A 293 -0.35 -12.96 -9.65
C LYS A 293 -0.88 -13.14 -8.23
N GLY A 294 -1.18 -14.37 -7.83
CA GLY A 294 -1.50 -14.70 -6.45
C GLY A 294 -0.31 -14.44 -5.53
N SER A 295 -0.58 -13.95 -4.32
CA SER A 295 0.46 -13.61 -3.35
C SER A 295 0.07 -14.08 -1.96
N ILE A 296 0.95 -14.88 -1.34
CA ILE A 296 0.74 -15.50 -0.03
C ILE A 296 1.98 -15.24 0.83
N ALA A 297 1.76 -14.70 2.03
CA ALA A 297 2.79 -14.63 3.07
C ALA A 297 2.60 -15.75 4.08
N ILE A 298 3.68 -16.44 4.40
CA ILE A 298 3.71 -17.57 5.33
C ILE A 298 4.38 -17.16 6.63
N TYR A 299 3.65 -17.31 7.73
CA TYR A 299 4.08 -16.93 9.08
C TYR A 299 4.50 -18.16 9.86
N LEU A 300 5.69 -18.14 10.46
CA LEU A 300 6.22 -19.21 11.28
C LEU A 300 6.91 -18.67 12.54
N GLU A 301 6.66 -19.31 13.68
CA GLU A 301 7.38 -19.03 14.93
C GLU A 301 8.77 -19.67 14.92
N PRO A 302 9.79 -19.06 15.54
CA PRO A 302 11.19 -19.49 15.45
C PRO A 302 11.51 -20.79 16.18
N TRP A 303 10.60 -21.30 17.00
CA TRP A 303 10.78 -22.56 17.72
C TRP A 303 10.35 -23.80 16.91
N HIS A 304 9.77 -23.63 15.73
CA HIS A 304 9.35 -24.75 14.88
C HIS A 304 10.56 -25.55 14.39
N GLY A 305 10.45 -26.88 14.43
CA GLY A 305 11.54 -27.77 14.07
C GLY A 305 12.10 -27.60 12.65
N ASP A 306 11.27 -27.11 11.71
CA ASP A 306 11.67 -26.91 10.31
C ASP A 306 12.12 -25.47 10.01
N ILE A 307 12.39 -24.66 11.02
CA ILE A 307 12.68 -23.22 10.83
C ILE A 307 13.88 -22.95 9.93
N PHE A 308 14.94 -23.74 10.02
CA PHE A 308 16.12 -23.55 9.19
C PHE A 308 15.82 -23.79 7.70
N ASP A 309 15.09 -24.85 7.37
CA ASP A 309 14.67 -25.16 5.99
C ASP A 309 13.69 -24.09 5.47
N PHE A 310 12.81 -23.58 6.33
CA PHE A 310 11.90 -22.48 6.02
C PHE A 310 12.66 -21.22 5.58
N LEU A 311 13.75 -20.87 6.27
CA LEU A 311 14.55 -19.68 5.94
C LEU A 311 15.33 -19.82 4.61
N GLU A 312 15.44 -21.03 4.08
CA GLU A 312 16.11 -21.30 2.80
C GLU A 312 15.17 -21.21 1.58
N LEU A 313 13.85 -21.15 1.78
CA LEU A 313 12.83 -21.30 0.72
C LEU A 313 12.98 -20.30 -0.44
N ARG A 314 13.43 -19.09 -0.20
CA ARG A 314 13.55 -18.02 -1.20
C ARG A 314 14.95 -17.82 -1.75
N LYS A 315 15.93 -18.58 -1.29
CA LYS A 315 17.32 -18.45 -1.77
C LYS A 315 17.43 -18.78 -3.25
N ASN A 316 18.32 -18.06 -3.94
CA ASN A 316 18.53 -18.21 -5.38
C ASN A 316 19.29 -19.47 -5.76
N GLN A 317 20.00 -20.07 -4.82
CA GLN A 317 20.80 -21.26 -5.03
C GLN A 317 20.22 -22.47 -4.30
N GLY A 318 20.63 -23.69 -4.70
CA GLY A 318 20.23 -24.93 -4.09
C GLY A 318 19.23 -25.73 -4.92
N LYS A 319 18.73 -26.82 -4.33
CA LYS A 319 17.80 -27.73 -5.01
C LYS A 319 16.41 -27.08 -5.13
N GLU A 320 15.85 -27.03 -6.35
CA GLU A 320 14.53 -26.44 -6.63
C GLU A 320 13.40 -27.10 -5.84
N GLU A 321 13.50 -28.39 -5.55
CA GLU A 321 12.53 -29.12 -4.72
C GLU A 321 12.42 -28.59 -3.27
N LEU A 322 13.45 -27.85 -2.81
CA LEU A 322 13.50 -27.24 -1.48
C LEU A 322 13.23 -25.72 -1.51
N ARG A 323 12.75 -25.21 -2.64
CA ARG A 323 12.48 -23.79 -2.84
C ARG A 323 10.99 -23.51 -3.07
N ALA A 324 10.53 -22.37 -2.58
CA ALA A 324 9.19 -21.82 -2.79
C ALA A 324 9.31 -20.31 -2.92
N ARG A 325 9.89 -19.84 -4.02
CA ARG A 325 10.32 -18.44 -4.21
C ARG A 325 9.20 -17.45 -4.41
N ASP A 326 8.01 -17.92 -4.80
CA ASP A 326 6.83 -17.07 -5.00
C ASP A 326 6.06 -16.81 -3.69
N LEU A 327 6.39 -17.52 -2.62
CA LEU A 327 5.85 -17.25 -1.29
C LEU A 327 6.69 -16.18 -0.58
N PHE A 328 6.03 -15.36 0.23
CA PHE A 328 6.69 -14.42 1.13
C PHE A 328 6.81 -15.04 2.51
N LEU A 329 7.93 -14.84 3.18
CA LEU A 329 8.22 -15.44 4.48
C LEU A 329 8.12 -14.39 5.57
N ALA A 330 7.56 -14.77 6.71
CA ALA A 330 7.43 -13.92 7.87
C ALA A 330 7.75 -14.66 9.17
N MET A 331 8.50 -14.02 10.04
CA MET A 331 8.80 -14.50 11.39
C MET A 331 7.80 -13.92 12.38
N TRP A 332 7.18 -14.81 13.15
CA TRP A 332 6.28 -14.49 14.24
C TRP A 332 6.99 -14.76 15.55
N ILE A 333 7.61 -13.70 16.12
CA ILE A 333 8.68 -13.83 17.11
C ILE A 333 8.16 -13.57 18.53
N PRO A 334 8.23 -14.57 19.43
CA PRO A 334 8.00 -14.34 20.85
C PRO A 334 9.17 -13.56 21.47
N ASP A 335 8.86 -12.75 22.47
CA ASP A 335 9.86 -11.96 23.19
C ASP A 335 10.98 -12.80 23.81
N LEU A 336 10.65 -14.02 24.27
CA LEU A 336 11.63 -14.94 24.83
C LEU A 336 12.79 -15.21 23.86
N PHE A 337 12.49 -15.36 22.56
CA PHE A 337 13.54 -15.56 21.56
C PHE A 337 14.49 -14.35 21.50
N MET A 338 13.95 -13.14 21.46
CA MET A 338 14.75 -11.91 21.43
C MET A 338 15.60 -11.77 22.69
N LYS A 339 15.05 -12.09 23.85
CA LYS A 339 15.79 -12.08 25.12
C LYS A 339 16.94 -13.07 25.11
N ARG A 340 16.72 -14.27 24.60
CA ARG A 340 17.78 -15.30 24.52
C ARG A 340 18.84 -14.97 23.48
N VAL A 341 18.51 -14.30 22.39
CA VAL A 341 19.48 -13.76 21.44
C VAL A 341 20.37 -12.70 22.12
N GLU A 342 19.76 -11.78 22.85
CA GLU A 342 20.50 -10.73 23.55
C GLU A 342 21.43 -11.31 24.63
N ALA A 343 20.99 -12.30 25.38
CA ALA A 343 21.72 -12.96 26.44
C ALA A 343 22.70 -14.05 25.98
N ASP A 344 22.83 -14.28 24.68
CA ASP A 344 23.60 -15.40 24.10
C ASP A 344 23.19 -16.77 24.68
N GLY A 345 21.89 -16.93 24.90
CA GLY A 345 21.33 -18.15 25.48
C GLY A 345 21.07 -19.27 24.47
N ASN A 346 20.58 -20.38 24.99
CA ASN A 346 20.14 -21.49 24.18
C ASN A 346 18.72 -21.27 23.68
N TRP A 347 18.35 -21.94 22.61
CA TRP A 347 17.01 -21.97 22.03
C TRP A 347 16.64 -23.37 21.63
N SER A 348 15.44 -23.81 21.97
CA SER A 348 14.96 -25.14 21.68
C SER A 348 13.99 -25.14 20.51
N LEU A 349 14.10 -26.15 19.64
CA LEU A 349 13.19 -26.37 18.53
C LEU A 349 12.25 -27.52 18.86
N PHE A 350 10.97 -27.31 18.60
CA PHE A 350 9.91 -28.30 18.89
C PHE A 350 9.13 -28.66 17.63
N SER A 351 8.58 -29.85 17.57
CA SER A 351 7.42 -30.13 16.73
C SER A 351 6.15 -29.69 17.48
N PRO A 352 5.21 -28.97 16.85
CA PRO A 352 4.05 -28.42 17.55
C PRO A 352 3.14 -29.49 18.16
N ASP A 353 3.09 -30.69 17.63
CA ASP A 353 2.36 -31.83 18.19
C ASP A 353 2.92 -32.29 19.56
N GLN A 354 4.22 -32.02 19.81
CA GLN A 354 4.90 -32.32 21.07
C GLN A 354 4.93 -31.14 22.06
N ALA A 355 4.46 -29.98 21.63
CA ALA A 355 4.44 -28.75 22.43
C ALA A 355 3.05 -28.10 22.41
N PRO A 356 2.01 -28.80 22.87
CA PRO A 356 0.64 -28.28 22.81
C PRO A 356 0.48 -27.00 23.61
N GLY A 357 -0.30 -26.05 23.08
CA GLY A 357 -0.59 -24.76 23.69
C GLY A 357 0.47 -23.68 23.49
N LEU A 358 1.63 -24.02 22.95
CA LEU A 358 2.72 -23.04 22.75
C LEU A 358 2.33 -21.96 21.73
N ILE A 359 1.59 -22.32 20.70
CA ILE A 359 1.09 -21.40 19.68
C ILE A 359 0.15 -20.35 20.25
N ASP A 360 -0.68 -20.75 21.22
CA ASP A 360 -1.70 -19.89 21.82
C ASP A 360 -1.17 -19.06 23.01
N ALA A 361 0.02 -19.38 23.51
CA ALA A 361 0.64 -18.68 24.61
C ALA A 361 1.42 -17.45 24.15
N TYR A 362 1.32 -16.36 24.90
CA TYR A 362 2.16 -15.17 24.73
C TYR A 362 2.40 -14.51 26.10
N ASP A 363 3.48 -13.77 26.19
CA ASP A 363 3.85 -13.03 27.38
C ASP A 363 3.19 -11.65 27.41
N THR A 364 2.77 -11.27 28.60
CA THR A 364 2.34 -9.89 28.91
C THR A 364 3.28 -9.31 29.96
N PRO A 365 3.20 -8.01 30.28
CA PRO A 365 3.97 -7.45 31.40
C PRO A 365 3.74 -8.21 32.72
N ASP A 366 2.52 -8.67 32.98
CA ASP A 366 2.12 -9.27 34.25
C ASP A 366 2.23 -10.80 34.27
N LYS A 367 2.15 -11.45 33.11
CA LYS A 367 2.10 -12.92 33.02
C LYS A 367 2.97 -13.45 31.87
N LYS A 368 3.88 -14.38 32.22
CA LYS A 368 4.84 -14.97 31.28
C LYS A 368 4.41 -16.34 30.77
N SER A 369 3.18 -16.43 30.25
CA SER A 369 2.56 -17.71 29.85
C SER A 369 3.36 -18.46 28.78
N PHE A 370 3.89 -17.78 27.77
CA PHE A 370 4.73 -18.40 26.76
C PHE A 370 6.05 -18.89 27.36
N THR A 371 6.75 -18.02 28.10
CA THR A 371 8.05 -18.35 28.72
C THR A 371 7.93 -19.55 29.64
N GLU A 372 6.94 -19.56 30.53
CA GLU A 372 6.71 -20.67 31.48
C GLU A 372 6.44 -21.98 30.74
N LEU A 373 5.61 -21.98 29.71
CA LEU A 373 5.28 -23.18 28.94
C LEU A 373 6.47 -23.67 28.12
N PHE A 374 7.20 -22.76 27.49
CA PHE A 374 8.40 -23.08 26.73
C PHE A 374 9.49 -23.74 27.60
N GLU A 375 9.78 -23.13 28.73
CA GLU A 375 10.76 -23.65 29.70
C GLU A 375 10.33 -24.99 30.30
N LYS A 376 9.03 -25.18 30.54
CA LYS A 376 8.47 -26.47 30.96
C LYS A 376 8.79 -27.58 29.94
N TYR A 377 8.52 -27.32 28.65
CA TYR A 377 8.80 -28.31 27.62
C TYR A 377 10.31 -28.57 27.41
N GLU A 378 11.13 -27.56 27.60
CA GLU A 378 12.59 -27.75 27.65
C GLU A 378 12.99 -28.67 28.79
N SER A 379 12.47 -28.46 30.00
CA SER A 379 12.80 -29.26 31.18
C SER A 379 12.30 -30.70 31.07
N GLU A 380 11.20 -30.93 30.34
CA GLU A 380 10.64 -32.26 30.06
C GLU A 380 11.37 -32.99 28.92
N GLY A 381 12.39 -32.40 28.31
CA GLY A 381 13.16 -33.00 27.24
C GLY A 381 12.40 -33.16 25.92
N LYS A 382 11.37 -32.36 25.67
CA LYS A 382 10.54 -32.43 24.44
C LYS A 382 11.16 -31.78 23.20
N ALA A 383 12.26 -31.07 23.37
CA ALA A 383 12.95 -30.42 22.25
C ALA A 383 13.51 -31.44 21.25
N LEU A 384 13.27 -31.19 19.97
CA LEU A 384 13.90 -31.95 18.88
C LEU A 384 15.39 -31.66 18.81
N LYS A 385 15.75 -30.39 19.03
CA LYS A 385 17.12 -29.89 18.98
C LYS A 385 17.23 -28.64 19.86
N THR A 386 18.38 -28.51 20.52
CA THR A 386 18.73 -27.28 21.22
C THR A 386 19.96 -26.65 20.55
N ILE A 387 19.88 -25.38 20.27
CA ILE A 387 20.88 -24.60 19.55
C ILE A 387 21.19 -23.32 20.33
N LYS A 388 22.21 -22.59 19.92
CA LYS A 388 22.35 -21.20 20.34
C LYS A 388 21.30 -20.32 19.64
N ALA A 389 20.62 -19.45 20.41
CA ALA A 389 19.63 -18.53 19.83
C ALA A 389 20.27 -17.64 18.73
N ARG A 390 21.51 -17.21 18.92
CA ARG A 390 22.24 -16.44 17.90
C ARG A 390 22.53 -17.21 16.61
N GLU A 391 22.65 -18.51 16.64
CA GLU A 391 22.79 -19.32 15.43
C GLU A 391 21.58 -19.18 14.51
N LEU A 392 20.37 -19.27 15.06
CA LEU A 392 19.14 -19.04 14.32
C LEU A 392 18.99 -17.57 13.92
N TRP A 393 19.34 -16.67 14.81
CA TRP A 393 19.33 -15.22 14.55
C TRP A 393 20.17 -14.84 13.34
N GLU A 394 21.39 -15.35 13.26
CA GLU A 394 22.28 -15.15 12.10
C GLU A 394 21.65 -15.67 10.80
N LYS A 395 20.99 -16.81 10.83
CA LYS A 395 20.28 -17.36 9.67
C LYS A 395 19.13 -16.49 9.21
N ILE A 396 18.39 -15.91 10.14
CA ILE A 396 17.32 -14.95 9.84
C ILE A 396 17.91 -13.72 9.15
N LEU A 397 18.95 -13.14 9.71
CA LEU A 397 19.63 -11.95 9.17
C LEU A 397 20.22 -12.21 7.78
N ASP A 398 20.87 -13.36 7.59
CA ASP A 398 21.44 -13.75 6.29
C ASP A 398 20.34 -13.85 5.22
N SER A 399 19.20 -14.46 5.55
CA SER A 399 18.05 -14.52 4.65
C SER A 399 17.52 -13.12 4.30
N GLN A 400 17.47 -12.22 5.25
CA GLN A 400 17.02 -10.84 5.03
C GLN A 400 17.96 -10.05 4.14
N VAL A 401 19.27 -10.20 4.32
CA VAL A 401 20.29 -9.54 3.47
C VAL A 401 20.21 -10.07 2.03
N GLU A 402 20.01 -11.36 1.86
CA GLU A 402 19.96 -11.99 0.53
C GLU A 402 18.64 -11.74 -0.21
N THR A 403 17.48 -11.82 0.49
CA THR A 403 16.16 -11.84 -0.15
C THR A 403 15.23 -10.70 0.24
N GLY A 404 15.59 -9.89 1.23
CA GLY A 404 14.73 -8.85 1.80
C GLY A 404 13.67 -9.39 2.77
N THR A 405 13.54 -10.69 2.91
CA THR A 405 12.63 -11.41 3.81
C THR A 405 13.40 -12.41 4.69
N PRO A 406 12.87 -12.95 5.79
CA PRO A 406 11.49 -12.87 6.28
C PRO A 406 11.13 -11.51 6.90
N TYR A 407 9.85 -11.19 6.90
CA TYR A 407 9.29 -10.09 7.69
C TYR A 407 9.51 -10.36 9.18
N MET A 408 9.52 -9.29 9.99
CA MET A 408 9.74 -9.41 11.42
C MET A 408 8.55 -8.82 12.18
N LEU A 409 7.79 -9.68 12.87
CA LEU A 409 6.69 -9.25 13.74
C LEU A 409 6.86 -9.88 15.12
N TYR A 410 6.49 -9.13 16.15
CA TYR A 410 6.69 -9.52 17.55
C TYR A 410 5.37 -9.98 18.16
N LYS A 411 5.26 -11.28 18.35
CA LYS A 411 4.05 -11.98 18.79
C LYS A 411 3.40 -11.39 20.04
N ASP A 412 4.19 -11.15 21.08
CA ASP A 412 3.67 -10.69 22.36
C ASP A 412 3.13 -9.26 22.24
N ALA A 413 3.86 -8.36 21.62
CA ALA A 413 3.40 -6.99 21.35
C ALA A 413 2.13 -6.95 20.51
N CYS A 414 2.04 -7.80 19.46
CA CYS A 414 0.87 -7.90 18.60
C CYS A 414 -0.38 -8.33 19.35
N ASN A 415 -0.24 -9.25 20.32
CA ASN A 415 -1.35 -9.79 21.06
C ASN A 415 -1.76 -8.93 22.26
N TYR A 416 -0.80 -8.60 23.09
CA TYR A 416 -1.05 -7.88 24.32
C TYR A 416 -1.59 -6.46 24.08
N LYS A 417 -1.23 -5.82 22.98
CA LYS A 417 -1.69 -4.49 22.58
C LYS A 417 -2.86 -4.51 21.59
N SER A 418 -3.59 -5.60 21.48
CA SER A 418 -4.74 -5.72 20.57
C SER A 418 -6.08 -5.53 21.26
N ASN A 419 -6.97 -4.79 20.61
CA ASN A 419 -8.37 -4.70 21.03
C ASN A 419 -9.13 -6.02 20.79
N GLN A 420 -8.58 -6.96 20.03
CA GLN A 420 -9.16 -8.28 19.81
C GLN A 420 -8.61 -9.36 20.75
N LYS A 421 -7.81 -9.02 21.74
CA LYS A 421 -7.20 -10.03 22.64
C LYS A 421 -8.20 -10.86 23.44
N ASN A 422 -9.45 -10.40 23.59
CA ASN A 422 -10.52 -11.16 24.20
C ASN A 422 -11.04 -12.33 23.35
N LEU A 423 -10.70 -12.35 22.05
CA LEU A 423 -11.12 -13.41 21.13
C LEU A 423 -10.23 -14.66 21.22
N GLY A 424 -8.98 -14.47 21.54
CA GLY A 424 -7.94 -15.48 21.53
C GLY A 424 -6.61 -14.91 21.07
N THR A 425 -5.68 -15.79 20.74
CA THR A 425 -4.35 -15.38 20.28
C THR A 425 -4.33 -15.10 18.78
N ILE A 426 -3.84 -13.93 18.41
CA ILE A 426 -3.49 -13.60 17.02
C ILE A 426 -2.20 -14.33 16.67
N LYS A 427 -2.18 -15.03 15.54
CA LYS A 427 -1.10 -15.95 15.16
C LYS A 427 -0.32 -15.52 13.93
N SER A 428 -0.76 -14.48 13.26
CA SER A 428 -0.12 -13.93 12.05
C SER A 428 -0.61 -12.54 11.73
N SER A 429 0.00 -11.94 10.72
CA SER A 429 -0.48 -10.77 10.03
C SER A 429 -0.86 -11.12 8.58
N ASN A 430 -1.12 -10.11 7.77
CA ASN A 430 -1.46 -10.26 6.36
C ASN A 430 -0.21 -10.31 5.47
N LEU A 431 -0.42 -10.14 4.17
CA LEU A 431 0.65 -10.09 3.16
C LEU A 431 1.65 -8.93 3.39
N CYS A 432 1.18 -7.81 3.90
CA CYS A 432 1.96 -6.56 4.01
C CYS A 432 2.20 -6.08 5.44
N THR A 433 1.91 -6.89 6.44
CA THR A 433 2.27 -6.72 7.87
C THR A 433 1.54 -5.62 8.64
N GLU A 434 0.50 -4.99 8.08
CA GLU A 434 -0.28 -3.95 8.76
C GLU A 434 -1.52 -4.49 9.49
N ILE A 435 -2.01 -5.67 9.12
CA ILE A 435 -3.25 -6.25 9.67
C ILE A 435 -2.94 -7.20 10.82
N LEU A 436 -3.55 -6.98 11.94
CA LEU A 436 -3.49 -7.87 13.11
C LEU A 436 -4.91 -8.19 13.56
N GLU A 437 -5.44 -9.29 13.08
CA GLU A 437 -6.80 -9.74 13.35
C GLU A 437 -6.82 -11.20 13.77
N TYR A 438 -7.75 -11.53 14.67
CA TYR A 438 -7.96 -12.90 15.09
C TYR A 438 -8.52 -13.75 13.95
N THR A 439 -8.00 -14.94 13.81
CA THR A 439 -8.48 -15.96 12.85
C THR A 439 -8.38 -17.35 13.45
N ASP A 440 -9.29 -18.22 13.05
CA ASP A 440 -9.30 -19.63 13.37
C ASP A 440 -9.92 -20.44 12.20
N LYS A 441 -10.14 -21.74 12.39
CA LYS A 441 -10.72 -22.61 11.34
C LYS A 441 -12.13 -22.20 10.89
N ASN A 442 -12.88 -21.46 11.72
CA ASN A 442 -14.25 -21.03 11.44
C ASN A 442 -14.35 -19.57 11.02
N GLU A 443 -13.30 -18.80 11.23
CA GLU A 443 -13.25 -17.36 11.00
C GLU A 443 -11.97 -16.99 10.24
N ILE A 444 -12.12 -16.61 8.98
CA ILE A 444 -11.03 -16.04 8.19
C ILE A 444 -11.13 -14.53 8.32
N ALA A 445 -10.11 -13.91 8.87
CA ALA A 445 -10.07 -12.48 9.09
C ALA A 445 -10.03 -11.73 7.76
N VAL A 446 -10.77 -10.62 7.70
CA VAL A 446 -10.91 -9.78 6.50
C VAL A 446 -10.73 -8.33 6.90
N CYS A 447 -9.96 -7.56 6.14
CA CYS A 447 -9.84 -6.13 6.35
C CYS A 447 -10.13 -5.32 5.08
N ASN A 448 -10.91 -4.25 5.27
CA ASN A 448 -11.23 -3.26 4.25
C ASN A 448 -10.42 -2.00 4.50
N LEU A 449 -9.73 -1.50 3.48
CA LEU A 449 -8.72 -0.46 3.60
C LEU A 449 -9.12 0.82 2.87
N ALA A 450 -8.67 1.93 3.43
CA ALA A 450 -8.66 3.25 2.79
C ALA A 450 -7.43 4.03 3.25
N SER A 451 -6.92 4.94 2.43
CA SER A 451 -5.78 5.77 2.78
C SER A 451 -6.10 7.26 2.63
N ILE A 452 -5.69 8.02 3.64
CA ILE A 452 -5.91 9.47 3.73
C ILE A 452 -4.76 10.19 3.03
N ALA A 453 -5.07 11.12 2.13
CA ALA A 453 -4.07 11.91 1.41
C ALA A 453 -3.61 13.09 2.27
N LEU A 454 -2.60 12.88 3.10
CA LEU A 454 -2.16 13.85 4.11
C LEU A 454 -1.78 15.24 3.58
N PRO A 455 -1.23 15.42 2.36
CA PRO A 455 -0.91 16.74 1.83
C PRO A 455 -2.12 17.67 1.65
N LYS A 456 -3.31 17.12 1.52
CA LYS A 456 -4.55 17.90 1.30
C LYS A 456 -4.97 18.76 2.49
N TYR A 457 -4.42 18.51 3.65
CA TYR A 457 -4.75 19.20 4.90
C TYR A 457 -3.71 20.25 5.30
N VAL A 458 -2.69 20.47 4.47
CA VAL A 458 -1.75 21.57 4.63
C VAL A 458 -2.43 22.87 4.20
N LEU A 459 -2.57 23.82 5.13
CA LEU A 459 -3.15 25.14 4.85
C LEU A 459 -2.10 26.00 4.16
N ILE A 460 -2.35 26.29 2.90
CA ILE A 460 -1.54 27.19 2.09
C ILE A 460 -2.24 28.56 2.07
N PRO A 461 -1.64 29.61 2.67
CA PRO A 461 -2.23 30.95 2.64
C PRO A 461 -2.45 31.43 1.20
N SER A 462 -3.54 32.17 0.99
CA SER A 462 -3.82 32.80 -0.30
C SER A 462 -2.78 33.90 -0.58
N GLY A 463 -2.05 33.76 -1.68
CA GLY A 463 -0.99 34.67 -2.12
C GLY A 463 0.32 33.94 -2.40
N LYS A 464 1.29 34.64 -3.00
CA LYS A 464 2.63 34.08 -3.20
C LYS A 464 3.33 33.98 -1.86
N VAL A 465 3.22 32.82 -1.22
CA VAL A 465 3.96 32.51 0.01
C VAL A 465 5.42 32.29 -0.39
N ARG A 466 6.31 33.16 0.12
CA ARG A 466 7.76 32.97 -0.08
C ARG A 466 8.22 31.72 0.64
N GLU A 467 9.26 31.09 0.13
CA GLU A 467 9.87 29.88 0.68
C GLU A 467 10.10 29.93 2.20
N LYS A 468 10.56 31.08 2.68
CA LYS A 468 10.78 31.36 4.11
C LYS A 468 9.53 31.19 4.97
N ASP A 469 8.36 31.21 4.37
CA ASP A 469 7.07 31.20 5.06
C ASP A 469 6.47 29.80 5.20
N LYS A 470 7.07 28.76 4.58
CA LYS A 470 6.56 27.37 4.66
C LYS A 470 6.45 26.87 6.10
N LYS A 471 7.42 27.18 6.95
CA LYS A 471 7.38 26.81 8.37
C LYS A 471 6.25 27.49 9.16
N LEU A 472 5.63 28.51 8.60
CA LEU A 472 4.45 29.18 9.16
C LEU A 472 3.14 28.55 8.72
N ARG A 473 3.17 27.63 7.76
CA ARG A 473 1.99 26.89 7.33
C ARG A 473 1.44 26.06 8.49
N LYS A 474 0.12 25.96 8.53
CA LYS A 474 -0.58 25.16 9.54
C LYS A 474 -1.15 23.90 8.92
N TYR A 475 -1.39 22.91 9.75
CA TYR A 475 -2.05 21.69 9.35
C TYR A 475 -3.51 21.72 9.84
N ASP A 476 -4.45 21.40 8.96
CA ASP A 476 -5.90 21.44 9.27
C ASP A 476 -6.37 20.12 9.88
N PHE A 477 -6.14 19.94 11.16
CA PHE A 477 -6.56 18.77 11.91
C PHE A 477 -8.08 18.59 11.96
N LYS A 478 -8.83 19.69 11.93
CA LYS A 478 -10.29 19.65 11.93
C LYS A 478 -10.81 19.05 10.61
N PHE A 479 -10.27 19.48 9.50
CA PHE A 479 -10.65 18.94 8.19
C PHE A 479 -10.17 17.48 8.03
N LEU A 480 -8.99 17.16 8.53
CA LEU A 480 -8.53 15.78 8.63
C LEU A 480 -9.52 14.90 9.41
N TYR A 481 -9.95 15.36 10.57
CA TYR A 481 -10.96 14.68 11.37
C TYR A 481 -12.25 14.40 10.58
N GLU A 482 -12.78 15.43 9.89
CA GLU A 482 -14.02 15.29 9.11
C GLU A 482 -13.91 14.25 7.99
N VAL A 483 -12.78 14.23 7.27
CA VAL A 483 -12.55 13.27 6.20
C VAL A 483 -12.34 11.85 6.75
N VAL A 484 -11.58 11.70 7.81
CA VAL A 484 -11.37 10.39 8.46
C VAL A 484 -12.68 9.83 9.01
N TYR A 485 -13.50 10.68 9.61
CA TYR A 485 -14.85 10.31 10.07
C TYR A 485 -15.68 9.71 8.93
N GLN A 486 -15.73 10.41 7.80
CA GLN A 486 -16.49 9.94 6.64
C GLN A 486 -15.89 8.68 6.00
N ALA A 487 -14.57 8.58 5.93
CA ALA A 487 -13.89 7.37 5.43
C ALA A 487 -14.22 6.14 6.31
N THR A 488 -14.30 6.33 7.62
CA THR A 488 -14.72 5.29 8.57
C THR A 488 -16.16 4.85 8.32
N VAL A 489 -17.06 5.80 8.12
CA VAL A 489 -18.47 5.53 7.77
C VAL A 489 -18.55 4.73 6.46
N ASN A 490 -17.80 5.12 5.44
CA ASN A 490 -17.74 4.41 4.16
C ASN A 490 -17.24 2.96 4.32
N LEU A 491 -16.17 2.76 5.07
CA LEU A 491 -15.60 1.42 5.28
C LEU A 491 -16.58 0.49 6.03
N ASN A 492 -17.39 1.03 6.93
CA ASN A 492 -18.47 0.26 7.55
C ASN A 492 -19.53 -0.19 6.53
N GLN A 493 -19.89 0.69 5.60
CA GLN A 493 -20.81 0.33 4.53
C GLN A 493 -20.20 -0.68 3.55
N VAL A 494 -18.90 -0.57 3.28
CA VAL A 494 -18.16 -1.56 2.48
C VAL A 494 -18.28 -2.96 3.07
N ILE A 495 -18.15 -3.11 4.40
CA ILE A 495 -18.36 -4.40 5.08
C ILE A 495 -19.72 -5.01 4.73
N ASP A 496 -20.77 -4.18 4.71
CA ASP A 496 -22.15 -4.63 4.53
C ASP A 496 -22.51 -4.97 3.07
N VAL A 497 -21.87 -4.33 2.10
CA VAL A 497 -22.12 -4.55 0.66
C VAL A 497 -21.10 -5.46 0.00
N ASN A 498 -20.07 -5.89 0.72
CA ASN A 498 -18.98 -6.70 0.18
C ASN A 498 -19.44 -8.10 -0.23
N PHE A 499 -18.86 -8.60 -1.32
CA PHE A 499 -18.91 -10.02 -1.65
C PHE A 499 -17.81 -10.77 -0.89
N TYR A 500 -18.17 -11.85 -0.21
CA TYR A 500 -17.24 -12.66 0.56
C TYR A 500 -16.91 -13.96 -0.16
N PRO A 501 -15.61 -14.27 -0.40
CA PRO A 501 -15.22 -15.46 -1.14
C PRO A 501 -15.57 -16.80 -0.48
N THR A 502 -15.63 -16.82 0.86
CA THR A 502 -15.96 -18.02 1.64
C THR A 502 -16.94 -17.69 2.77
N PRO A 503 -17.67 -18.68 3.30
CA PRO A 503 -18.53 -18.46 4.47
C PRO A 503 -17.75 -17.97 5.70
N GLU A 504 -16.52 -18.44 5.90
CA GLU A 504 -15.68 -18.08 7.04
C GLU A 504 -15.21 -16.62 6.97
N THR A 505 -14.97 -16.08 5.78
CA THR A 505 -14.64 -14.65 5.60
C THR A 505 -15.83 -13.78 5.95
N LYS A 506 -17.02 -14.16 5.55
CA LYS A 506 -18.25 -13.45 5.89
C LYS A 506 -18.53 -13.48 7.39
N ALA A 507 -18.41 -14.66 8.00
CA ALA A 507 -18.64 -14.85 9.42
C ALA A 507 -17.74 -13.95 10.27
N SER A 508 -16.44 -13.93 9.98
CA SER A 508 -15.47 -13.11 10.73
C SER A 508 -15.72 -11.61 10.54
N ASN A 509 -15.88 -11.16 9.29
CA ASN A 509 -15.96 -9.74 9.00
C ASN A 509 -17.24 -9.09 9.51
N LEU A 510 -18.38 -9.78 9.44
CA LEU A 510 -19.63 -9.28 9.99
C LEU A 510 -19.67 -9.32 11.52
N LYS A 511 -18.98 -10.28 12.15
CA LYS A 511 -18.92 -10.42 13.61
C LYS A 511 -18.04 -9.37 14.28
N HIS A 512 -16.85 -9.14 13.73
CA HIS A 512 -15.84 -8.28 14.36
C HIS A 512 -15.73 -6.91 13.70
N ARG A 513 -16.16 -6.77 12.47
CA ARG A 513 -16.21 -5.53 11.70
C ARG A 513 -14.91 -4.69 11.74
N PRO A 514 -13.72 -5.27 11.55
CA PRO A 514 -12.50 -4.50 11.51
C PRO A 514 -12.38 -3.71 10.22
N ILE A 515 -11.72 -2.56 10.29
CA ILE A 515 -11.33 -1.74 9.15
C ILE A 515 -9.87 -1.33 9.29
N GLY A 516 -9.26 -0.88 8.21
CA GLY A 516 -7.87 -0.42 8.18
C GLY A 516 -7.74 0.93 7.50
N LEU A 517 -7.66 1.99 8.29
CA LEU A 517 -7.32 3.32 7.82
C LEU A 517 -5.80 3.48 7.78
N GLY A 518 -5.29 3.93 6.65
CA GLY A 518 -3.89 4.28 6.48
C GLY A 518 -3.73 5.69 5.94
N VAL A 519 -2.51 6.00 5.55
CA VAL A 519 -2.13 7.33 5.04
C VAL A 519 -1.28 7.19 3.80
N GLN A 520 -1.20 8.27 3.03
CA GLN A 520 -0.23 8.46 1.97
C GLN A 520 0.26 9.91 1.98
N GLY A 521 1.48 10.13 1.52
CA GLY A 521 2.02 11.48 1.40
C GLY A 521 2.48 12.12 2.70
N LEU A 522 2.90 11.36 3.71
CA LEU A 522 3.50 11.96 4.92
C LEU A 522 4.77 12.75 4.58
N ALA A 523 5.64 12.20 3.73
CA ALA A 523 6.84 12.90 3.28
C ALA A 523 6.51 14.17 2.50
N ASP A 524 5.53 14.12 1.61
CA ASP A 524 5.02 15.30 0.88
C ASP A 524 4.53 16.37 1.87
N THR A 525 3.79 15.97 2.88
CA THR A 525 3.29 16.88 3.92
C THR A 525 4.43 17.60 4.63
N PHE A 526 5.48 16.88 5.01
CA PHE A 526 6.63 17.48 5.67
C PHE A 526 7.34 18.49 4.78
N VAL A 527 7.63 18.15 3.52
CA VAL A 527 8.31 19.08 2.61
C VAL A 527 7.43 20.29 2.28
N MET A 528 6.12 20.11 2.16
CA MET A 528 5.19 21.23 1.97
C MET A 528 5.15 22.20 3.17
N MET A 529 5.46 21.71 4.36
CA MET A 529 5.57 22.51 5.57
C MET A 529 7.01 22.92 5.90
N GLY A 530 7.96 22.62 5.03
CA GLY A 530 9.38 22.95 5.22
C GLY A 530 10.03 22.22 6.38
N LEU A 531 9.55 21.03 6.74
CA LEU A 531 10.03 20.24 7.86
C LEU A 531 10.98 19.12 7.39
N PRO A 532 12.24 19.10 7.86
CA PRO A 532 13.08 17.91 7.69
C PRO A 532 12.42 16.69 8.34
N PHE A 533 12.50 15.55 7.68
CA PHE A 533 11.84 14.33 8.15
C PHE A 533 12.29 13.91 9.56
N GLU A 534 13.56 14.11 9.88
CA GLU A 534 14.15 13.77 11.18
C GLU A 534 13.99 14.87 12.25
N SER A 535 13.30 15.97 11.96
CA SER A 535 13.11 17.07 12.91
C SER A 535 12.12 16.73 14.02
N ASP A 536 12.24 17.40 15.17
CA ASP A 536 11.29 17.24 16.28
C ASP A 536 9.88 17.73 15.90
N GLU A 537 9.80 18.77 15.07
CA GLU A 537 8.52 19.30 14.55
C GLU A 537 7.84 18.26 13.65
N ALA A 538 8.60 17.56 12.80
CA ALA A 538 8.07 16.48 11.97
C ALA A 538 7.60 15.30 12.83
N ARG A 539 8.33 14.92 13.87
CA ARG A 539 7.92 13.89 14.83
C ARG A 539 6.61 14.25 15.52
N LYS A 540 6.50 15.51 15.97
CA LYS A 540 5.27 16.00 16.60
C LYS A 540 4.10 15.95 15.63
N LEU A 541 4.27 16.42 14.41
CA LEU A 541 3.21 16.43 13.39
C LEU A 541 2.79 14.99 13.06
N ASN A 542 3.72 14.06 12.92
CA ASN A 542 3.44 12.64 12.73
C ASN A 542 2.54 12.08 13.84
N LYS A 543 2.89 12.35 15.09
CA LYS A 543 2.11 11.93 16.26
C LYS A 543 0.71 12.55 16.28
N ASP A 544 0.61 13.86 16.06
CA ASP A 544 -0.64 14.63 16.09
C ASP A 544 -1.60 14.19 14.96
N ILE A 545 -1.08 13.89 13.77
CA ILE A 545 -1.85 13.37 12.65
C ILE A 545 -2.49 12.03 13.02
N PHE A 546 -1.72 11.08 13.51
CA PHE A 546 -2.23 9.75 13.85
C PHE A 546 -3.15 9.77 15.07
N GLU A 547 -2.89 10.63 16.03
CA GLU A 547 -3.83 10.88 17.14
C GLU A 547 -5.20 11.36 16.61
N THR A 548 -5.22 12.30 15.68
CA THR A 548 -6.43 12.81 15.04
C THR A 548 -7.17 11.73 14.26
N ILE A 549 -6.44 10.93 13.48
CA ILE A 549 -7.02 9.81 12.71
C ILE A 549 -7.69 8.80 13.65
N TYR A 550 -7.00 8.41 14.70
CA TYR A 550 -7.55 7.45 15.67
C TYR A 550 -8.78 8.00 16.39
N PHE A 551 -8.71 9.26 16.85
CA PHE A 551 -9.83 9.92 17.50
C PHE A 551 -11.07 10.02 16.60
N ALA A 552 -10.88 10.46 15.35
CA ALA A 552 -11.97 10.59 14.38
C ALA A 552 -12.59 9.23 14.04
N ALA A 553 -11.76 8.21 13.84
CA ALA A 553 -12.22 6.86 13.55
C ALA A 553 -13.00 6.24 14.72
N LEU A 554 -12.50 6.39 15.93
CA LEU A 554 -13.20 5.96 17.16
C LEU A 554 -14.54 6.68 17.33
N THR A 555 -14.57 7.98 17.07
CA THR A 555 -15.81 8.79 17.19
C THR A 555 -16.85 8.32 16.17
N ALA A 556 -16.46 8.13 14.92
CA ALA A 556 -17.36 7.61 13.89
C ALA A 556 -17.85 6.19 14.22
N SER A 557 -16.96 5.33 14.68
CA SER A 557 -17.31 3.95 15.08
C SER A 557 -18.27 3.92 16.25
N LYS A 558 -18.09 4.78 17.25
CA LYS A 558 -18.99 4.95 18.38
C LYS A 558 -20.37 5.48 17.93
N ASP A 559 -20.41 6.47 17.04
CA ASP A 559 -21.65 7.02 16.51
C ASP A 559 -22.44 5.96 15.72
N LEU A 560 -21.74 5.16 14.94
CA LEU A 560 -22.36 4.05 14.21
C LEU A 560 -22.85 2.94 15.17
N ALA A 561 -22.14 2.67 16.25
CA ALA A 561 -22.59 1.72 17.27
C ALA A 561 -23.84 2.23 17.99
N LYS A 562 -23.91 3.51 18.30
CA LYS A 562 -25.12 4.13 18.85
C LYS A 562 -26.35 3.95 17.96
N LYS A 563 -26.14 4.01 16.63
CA LYS A 563 -27.21 3.89 15.64
C LYS A 563 -27.55 2.44 15.28
N HIS A 564 -26.56 1.58 15.16
CA HIS A 564 -26.70 0.22 14.61
C HIS A 564 -26.33 -0.91 15.56
N GLY A 565 -25.88 -0.58 16.77
CA GLY A 565 -25.34 -1.55 17.75
C GLY A 565 -23.82 -1.74 17.57
N SER A 566 -23.17 -2.16 18.65
CA SER A 566 -21.75 -2.51 18.65
C SER A 566 -21.49 -3.79 17.84
N TYR A 567 -20.24 -4.00 17.42
CA TYR A 567 -19.87 -5.28 16.83
C TYR A 567 -20.07 -6.42 17.85
N ALA A 568 -20.34 -7.64 17.36
CA ALA A 568 -20.83 -8.73 18.19
C ALA A 568 -19.86 -9.15 19.32
N SER A 569 -18.56 -9.00 19.13
CA SER A 569 -17.51 -9.37 20.10
C SER A 569 -16.97 -8.19 20.92
N PHE A 570 -17.72 -7.10 21.02
CA PHE A 570 -17.29 -5.90 21.76
C PHE A 570 -17.10 -6.15 23.25
N GLU A 571 -18.03 -6.88 23.89
CA GLU A 571 -17.96 -7.17 25.30
C GLU A 571 -16.71 -7.99 25.65
N GLY A 572 -16.02 -7.60 26.70
CA GLY A 572 -14.76 -8.20 27.13
C GLY A 572 -13.53 -7.64 26.40
N SER A 573 -13.71 -6.82 25.36
CA SER A 573 -12.59 -6.14 24.69
C SER A 573 -11.96 -5.07 25.59
N PRO A 574 -10.70 -4.69 25.36
CA PRO A 574 -10.10 -3.55 26.06
C PRO A 574 -10.92 -2.26 25.95
N ALA A 575 -11.44 -1.96 24.76
CA ALA A 575 -12.27 -0.77 24.54
C ALA A 575 -13.54 -0.78 25.40
N SER A 576 -14.15 -1.93 25.63
CA SER A 576 -15.32 -2.08 26.51
C SER A 576 -15.00 -1.74 27.98
N GLN A 577 -13.74 -1.83 28.36
CA GLN A 577 -13.21 -1.49 29.68
C GLN A 577 -12.62 -0.07 29.74
N GLY A 578 -12.75 0.72 28.68
CA GLY A 578 -12.20 2.06 28.58
C GLY A 578 -10.69 2.12 28.30
N LEU A 579 -10.13 1.05 27.76
CA LEU A 579 -8.72 1.00 27.37
C LEU A 579 -8.61 1.12 25.85
N LEU A 580 -8.00 2.20 25.40
CA LEU A 580 -7.69 2.46 23.98
C LEU A 580 -6.24 2.09 23.65
N GLN A 581 -5.83 2.23 22.39
CA GLN A 581 -4.51 1.76 21.96
C GLN A 581 -3.37 2.41 22.77
N TYR A 582 -3.40 3.71 22.98
CA TYR A 582 -2.35 4.39 23.75
C TYR A 582 -2.28 3.91 25.21
N ASP A 583 -3.42 3.52 25.83
CA ASP A 583 -3.44 2.93 27.16
C ASP A 583 -2.68 1.59 27.17
N LEU A 584 -2.84 0.78 26.14
CA LEU A 584 -2.15 -0.50 25.97
C LEU A 584 -0.62 -0.32 25.78
N TRP A 585 -0.19 0.86 25.37
CA TRP A 585 1.22 1.26 25.32
C TRP A 585 1.73 1.87 26.63
N GLY A 586 0.89 1.97 27.64
CA GLY A 586 1.23 2.53 28.94
C GLY A 586 1.19 4.04 29.01
N LEU A 587 0.57 4.71 28.04
CA LEU A 587 0.35 6.15 28.06
C LEU A 587 -0.96 6.50 28.75
N THR A 588 -1.10 7.77 29.13
CA THR A 588 -2.30 8.38 29.65
C THR A 588 -2.70 9.56 28.77
N GLU A 589 -3.88 10.14 29.00
CA GLU A 589 -4.35 11.33 28.29
C GLU A 589 -3.40 12.54 28.48
N ASN A 590 -2.62 12.57 29.56
CA ASN A 590 -1.62 13.61 29.77
C ASN A 590 -0.43 13.55 28.81
N ASP A 591 -0.19 12.40 28.19
CA ASP A 591 0.87 12.18 27.22
C ASP A 591 0.45 12.54 25.79
N LEU A 592 -0.81 12.91 25.58
CA LEU A 592 -1.40 13.25 24.30
C LEU A 592 -1.35 14.75 24.03
N SER A 593 -1.72 15.16 22.81
CA SER A 593 -1.64 16.55 22.36
C SER A 593 -2.56 17.51 23.11
N GLY A 594 -3.65 17.01 23.68
CA GLY A 594 -4.71 17.82 24.26
C GLY A 594 -5.70 18.41 23.25
N MET A 595 -5.53 18.15 21.94
CA MET A 595 -6.46 18.62 20.89
C MET A 595 -7.83 17.95 20.98
N TRP A 596 -7.91 16.71 21.43
CA TRP A 596 -9.10 15.87 21.41
C TRP A 596 -9.45 15.33 22.79
N ASP A 597 -10.74 15.32 23.11
CA ASP A 597 -11.23 14.84 24.41
C ASP A 597 -11.44 13.32 24.42
N PHE A 598 -10.35 12.58 24.63
CA PHE A 598 -10.39 11.14 24.73
C PHE A 598 -11.12 10.62 25.99
N LEU A 599 -11.09 11.37 27.08
CA LEU A 599 -11.82 10.97 28.30
C LEU A 599 -13.34 10.94 28.08
N ALA A 600 -13.89 11.99 27.46
CA ALA A 600 -15.30 12.01 27.08
C ALA A 600 -15.64 10.90 26.09
N LEU A 601 -14.78 10.64 25.10
CA LEU A 601 -14.97 9.59 24.12
C LEU A 601 -14.97 8.19 24.79
N LYS A 602 -14.07 7.94 25.72
CA LYS A 602 -14.05 6.66 26.48
C LYS A 602 -15.37 6.39 27.19
N GLU A 603 -15.95 7.38 27.82
CA GLU A 603 -17.26 7.26 28.50
C GLU A 603 -18.38 6.94 27.50
N GLU A 604 -18.38 7.58 26.34
CA GLU A 604 -19.35 7.28 25.29
C GLU A 604 -19.15 5.89 24.69
N ILE A 605 -17.91 5.43 24.51
CA ILE A 605 -17.60 4.07 24.06
C ILE A 605 -18.10 3.03 25.05
N LYS A 606 -17.92 3.24 26.35
CA LYS A 606 -18.46 2.34 27.38
C LYS A 606 -19.98 2.27 27.32
N GLN A 607 -20.65 3.38 27.04
CA GLN A 607 -22.11 3.45 26.99
C GLN A 607 -22.68 2.85 25.69
N PHE A 608 -22.13 3.18 24.53
CA PHE A 608 -22.69 2.84 23.22
C PHE A 608 -21.94 1.72 22.49
N GLY A 609 -20.71 1.43 22.89
CA GLY A 609 -19.82 0.50 22.20
C GLY A 609 -19.12 1.11 20.98
N LEU A 610 -18.50 0.25 20.20
CA LEU A 610 -17.90 0.55 18.91
C LEU A 610 -18.54 -0.33 17.82
N ARG A 611 -18.67 0.21 16.61
CA ARG A 611 -19.12 -0.57 15.46
C ARG A 611 -18.02 -1.47 14.91
N ASN A 612 -16.74 -1.09 15.14
CA ASN A 612 -15.56 -1.74 14.61
C ASN A 612 -14.64 -2.21 15.75
N SER A 613 -14.12 -3.42 15.62
CA SER A 613 -13.14 -3.95 16.59
C SER A 613 -11.76 -3.32 16.43
N LEU A 614 -11.39 -2.95 15.21
CA LEU A 614 -10.09 -2.35 14.84
C LEU A 614 -10.32 -1.29 13.77
N LEU A 615 -9.44 -0.26 13.71
CA LEU A 615 -9.68 0.92 12.91
C LEU A 615 -8.48 1.39 12.05
N VAL A 616 -7.26 1.32 12.57
CA VAL A 616 -6.09 1.94 11.94
C VAL A 616 -5.04 0.90 11.59
N ALA A 617 -4.67 0.85 10.31
CA ALA A 617 -3.70 -0.08 9.77
C ALA A 617 -3.01 0.53 8.54
N PRO A 618 -1.97 1.33 8.70
CA PRO A 618 -1.26 1.93 7.58
C PRO A 618 -0.63 0.90 6.65
N MET A 619 -1.23 0.77 5.46
CA MET A 619 -0.82 -0.11 4.38
C MET A 619 0.23 0.57 3.49
N PRO A 620 0.88 -0.17 2.55
CA PRO A 620 1.95 0.39 1.71
C PRO A 620 1.52 1.47 0.72
N THR A 621 0.29 1.50 0.24
CA THR A 621 -0.29 2.47 -0.72
C THR A 621 0.44 2.61 -2.05
N ALA A 622 1.16 1.58 -2.52
CA ALA A 622 2.03 1.69 -3.69
C ALA A 622 1.35 2.22 -4.96
N SER A 623 0.17 1.69 -5.32
CA SER A 623 -0.58 2.12 -6.52
C SER A 623 -1.46 3.33 -6.26
N THR A 624 -2.16 3.36 -5.12
CA THR A 624 -3.11 4.43 -4.79
C THR A 624 -2.41 5.75 -4.50
N ALA A 625 -1.21 5.74 -3.91
CA ALA A 625 -0.38 6.92 -3.76
C ALA A 625 0.06 7.47 -5.12
N GLN A 626 0.40 6.62 -6.07
CA GLN A 626 0.78 7.03 -7.42
C GLN A 626 -0.39 7.70 -8.17
N ILE A 627 -1.61 7.21 -8.00
CA ILE A 627 -2.82 7.83 -8.58
C ILE A 627 -2.96 9.28 -8.12
N LEU A 628 -2.78 9.54 -6.84
CA LEU A 628 -2.94 10.86 -6.25
C LEU A 628 -1.67 11.73 -6.31
N GLY A 629 -0.57 11.20 -6.84
CA GLY A 629 0.70 11.93 -6.98
C GLY A 629 1.43 12.15 -5.66
N ASN A 630 1.21 11.28 -4.67
CA ASN A 630 1.83 11.32 -3.36
C ASN A 630 2.95 10.28 -3.24
N ASN A 631 3.89 10.52 -2.34
CA ASN A 631 4.82 9.48 -1.88
C ASN A 631 4.06 8.39 -1.12
N GLU A 632 4.60 7.18 -1.11
CA GLU A 632 3.96 6.04 -0.49
C GLU A 632 3.82 6.21 1.02
N CYS A 633 2.63 5.88 1.54
CA CYS A 633 2.27 5.79 2.95
C CYS A 633 2.94 6.86 3.85
N PHE A 634 3.67 6.40 4.86
CA PHE A 634 4.37 7.23 5.84
C PHE A 634 5.90 7.24 5.62
N GLU A 635 6.36 6.71 4.49
CA GLU A 635 7.79 6.58 4.20
C GLU A 635 8.43 7.90 3.76
N PRO A 636 9.74 8.12 4.05
CA PRO A 636 10.51 9.18 3.43
C PRO A 636 10.63 8.98 1.92
N PHE A 637 11.02 10.03 1.20
CA PHE A 637 11.42 9.86 -0.19
C PHE A 637 12.65 8.95 -0.29
N THR A 638 12.58 7.95 -1.16
CA THR A 638 13.73 7.07 -1.44
C THR A 638 14.73 7.73 -2.37
N THR A 639 14.28 8.66 -3.20
CA THR A 639 15.12 9.47 -4.11
C THR A 639 14.38 10.74 -4.51
N ASN A 640 15.11 11.77 -4.96
CA ASN A 640 14.53 12.93 -5.59
C ASN A 640 14.52 12.83 -7.13
N LEU A 641 15.11 11.77 -7.67
CA LEU A 641 15.16 11.49 -9.12
C LEU A 641 14.87 10.02 -9.34
N TYR A 642 13.79 9.70 -10.03
CA TYR A 642 13.36 8.31 -10.27
C TYR A 642 12.93 8.10 -11.71
N LYS A 643 12.90 6.85 -12.13
CA LYS A 643 12.47 6.43 -13.47
C LYS A 643 11.01 6.06 -13.47
N ARG A 644 10.34 6.39 -14.57
CA ARG A 644 8.99 5.91 -14.88
C ARG A 644 8.99 5.23 -16.24
N ASN A 645 8.43 4.04 -16.30
CA ASN A 645 8.28 3.31 -17.55
C ASN A 645 6.91 3.61 -18.16
N THR A 646 6.92 3.94 -19.43
CA THR A 646 5.72 4.11 -20.26
C THR A 646 5.77 3.20 -21.46
N LEU A 647 4.71 3.19 -22.27
CA LEU A 647 4.69 2.38 -23.49
C LEU A 647 5.75 2.82 -24.53
N SER A 648 6.14 4.09 -24.52
CA SER A 648 7.12 4.65 -25.46
C SER A 648 8.53 4.83 -24.88
N GLY A 649 8.78 4.37 -23.65
CA GLY A 649 10.14 4.41 -23.10
C GLY A 649 10.19 4.76 -21.62
N GLU A 650 11.41 4.93 -21.12
CA GLU A 650 11.70 5.34 -19.76
C GLU A 650 11.86 6.85 -19.67
N TYR A 651 11.24 7.46 -18.66
CA TYR A 651 11.39 8.88 -18.36
C TYR A 651 11.97 9.07 -16.97
N ALA A 652 12.83 10.08 -16.84
CA ALA A 652 13.27 10.55 -15.54
C ALA A 652 12.22 11.52 -14.96
N VAL A 653 11.95 11.41 -13.66
CA VAL A 653 11.04 12.30 -12.92
C VAL A 653 11.78 12.82 -11.72
N ILE A 654 11.71 14.13 -11.49
CA ILE A 654 12.30 14.77 -10.32
C ILE A 654 11.18 15.08 -9.31
N ASN A 655 11.51 15.00 -8.02
CA ASN A 655 10.60 15.37 -6.95
C ASN A 655 10.01 16.77 -7.20
N LYS A 656 8.69 16.82 -7.41
CA LYS A 656 7.98 18.03 -7.77
C LYS A 656 8.15 19.16 -6.76
N HIS A 657 8.17 18.82 -5.47
CA HIS A 657 8.32 19.79 -4.40
C HIS A 657 9.72 20.43 -4.42
N LEU A 658 10.75 19.63 -4.68
CA LEU A 658 12.12 20.12 -4.81
C LEU A 658 12.24 21.12 -5.96
N VAL A 659 11.70 20.79 -7.13
CA VAL A 659 11.76 21.67 -8.29
C VAL A 659 11.01 22.97 -8.02
N GLU A 660 9.80 22.90 -7.44
CA GLU A 660 9.03 24.09 -7.07
C GLU A 660 9.80 25.00 -6.10
N ASP A 661 10.45 24.42 -5.09
CA ASP A 661 11.25 25.18 -4.13
C ASP A 661 12.45 25.84 -4.78
N LEU A 662 13.17 25.13 -5.66
CA LEU A 662 14.31 25.67 -6.36
C LEU A 662 13.94 26.73 -7.41
N VAL A 663 12.77 26.58 -8.04
CA VAL A 663 12.20 27.62 -8.93
C VAL A 663 11.87 28.86 -8.15
N ASN A 664 11.21 28.73 -6.99
CA ASN A 664 10.83 29.85 -6.13
C ASN A 664 12.04 30.60 -5.57
N LEU A 665 13.14 29.90 -5.33
CA LEU A 665 14.42 30.48 -4.90
C LEU A 665 15.22 31.08 -6.06
N GLY A 666 14.80 30.90 -7.32
CA GLY A 666 15.48 31.40 -8.50
C GLY A 666 16.78 30.65 -8.86
N ILE A 667 16.99 29.46 -8.32
CA ILE A 667 18.23 28.66 -8.52
C ILE A 667 18.02 27.44 -9.43
N TRP A 668 16.78 27.12 -9.83
CA TRP A 668 16.53 26.01 -10.74
C TRP A 668 17.04 26.35 -12.14
N SER A 669 18.02 25.60 -12.62
CA SER A 669 18.67 25.78 -13.90
C SER A 669 19.07 24.44 -14.51
N ASP A 670 19.44 24.42 -15.78
CA ASP A 670 19.96 23.22 -16.44
C ASP A 670 21.24 22.69 -15.76
N ASN A 671 22.06 23.58 -15.23
CA ASN A 671 23.26 23.19 -14.48
C ASN A 671 22.92 22.48 -13.18
N VAL A 672 21.97 23.00 -12.40
CA VAL A 672 21.51 22.35 -11.16
C VAL A 672 20.82 21.02 -11.47
N ARG A 673 20.00 20.98 -12.51
CA ARG A 673 19.38 19.75 -12.99
C ARG A 673 20.41 18.69 -13.35
N LEU A 674 21.45 19.06 -14.12
CA LEU A 674 22.53 18.15 -14.48
C LEU A 674 23.29 17.62 -13.26
N LYS A 675 23.58 18.49 -12.28
CA LYS A 675 24.22 18.08 -11.01
C LYS A 675 23.35 17.08 -10.27
N LEU A 676 22.05 17.32 -10.22
CA LEU A 676 21.10 16.40 -9.56
C LEU A 676 21.10 15.01 -10.24
N PHE A 677 21.17 14.95 -11.57
CA PHE A 677 21.34 13.70 -12.31
C PHE A 677 22.67 13.00 -11.98
N ASN A 678 23.77 13.74 -11.92
CA ASN A 678 25.08 13.19 -11.59
C ASN A 678 25.16 12.65 -10.16
N GLU A 679 24.43 13.26 -9.21
CA GLU A 679 24.33 12.86 -7.81
C GLU A 679 23.20 11.80 -7.57
N ASN A 680 22.62 11.23 -8.63
CA ASN A 680 21.54 10.23 -8.54
C ASN A 680 20.36 10.69 -7.68
N GLY A 681 20.01 11.96 -7.70
CA GLY A 681 18.89 12.54 -6.99
C GLY A 681 19.21 13.05 -5.59
N SER A 682 20.43 12.92 -5.11
CA SER A 682 20.85 13.57 -3.88
C SER A 682 21.12 15.05 -4.06
N VAL A 683 20.62 15.86 -3.15
CA VAL A 683 20.88 17.31 -3.14
C VAL A 683 22.07 17.70 -2.25
N GLN A 684 22.65 16.75 -1.53
CA GLN A 684 23.64 17.03 -0.48
C GLN A 684 24.93 17.67 -0.98
N ASN A 685 25.38 17.30 -2.17
CA ASN A 685 26.65 17.76 -2.76
C ASN A 685 26.48 18.84 -3.82
N ILE A 686 25.31 19.47 -3.93
CA ILE A 686 25.02 20.54 -4.90
C ILE A 686 25.23 21.89 -4.20
N PRO A 687 26.30 22.64 -4.53
CA PRO A 687 26.64 23.87 -3.80
C PRO A 687 25.61 24.99 -3.88
N GLU A 688 24.87 25.07 -4.99
CA GLU A 688 23.86 26.11 -5.23
C GLU A 688 22.62 25.94 -4.33
N ILE A 689 22.39 24.74 -3.78
CA ILE A 689 21.22 24.46 -2.93
C ILE A 689 21.53 24.84 -1.48
N PRO A 690 20.70 25.68 -0.84
CA PRO A 690 20.88 26.06 0.55
C PRO A 690 20.84 24.87 1.52
N THR A 691 21.52 24.96 2.64
CA THR A 691 21.62 23.89 3.66
C THR A 691 20.24 23.50 4.23
N ASP A 692 19.35 24.46 4.47
CA ASP A 692 18.00 24.19 4.98
C ASP A 692 17.17 23.38 3.99
N ILE A 693 17.29 23.65 2.68
CA ILE A 693 16.65 22.84 1.63
C ILE A 693 17.28 21.44 1.57
N LYS A 694 18.61 21.33 1.71
CA LYS A 694 19.27 20.03 1.75
C LYS A 694 18.76 19.14 2.89
N GLU A 695 18.52 19.70 4.06
CA GLU A 695 17.95 18.97 5.20
C GLU A 695 16.54 18.48 4.94
N VAL A 696 15.69 19.29 4.30
CA VAL A 696 14.30 18.94 3.96
C VAL A 696 14.24 17.83 2.92
N TYR A 697 15.14 17.81 1.95
CA TYR A 697 15.13 16.87 0.84
C TYR A 697 16.14 15.72 0.96
N LYS A 698 16.56 15.38 2.18
CA LYS A 698 17.28 14.13 2.42
C LYS A 698 16.49 12.96 1.90
N THR A 699 17.16 12.04 1.20
CA THR A 699 16.60 10.73 0.89
C THR A 699 16.67 9.81 2.09
N VAL A 700 15.90 8.74 2.07
CA VAL A 700 15.89 7.74 3.16
C VAL A 700 17.29 7.17 3.45
N TRP A 701 18.14 7.06 2.42
CA TRP A 701 19.52 6.54 2.54
C TRP A 701 20.45 7.49 3.29
N GLU A 702 20.08 8.74 3.39
CA GLU A 702 20.83 9.82 4.06
C GLU A 702 20.31 10.08 5.49
N MET A 703 19.25 9.38 5.89
CA MET A 703 18.65 9.46 7.22
C MET A 703 19.18 8.36 8.15
N LYS A 704 19.07 8.62 9.46
CA LYS A 704 19.38 7.61 10.48
C LYS A 704 18.25 6.61 10.61
N GLY A 705 18.53 5.32 10.51
CA GLY A 705 17.51 4.27 10.70
C GLY A 705 16.78 4.36 12.04
N LYS A 706 17.49 4.77 13.10
CA LYS A 706 16.90 5.03 14.41
C LYS A 706 15.75 6.06 14.35
N SER A 707 15.93 7.14 13.58
CA SER A 707 14.90 8.19 13.44
C SER A 707 13.60 7.64 12.87
N LEU A 708 13.69 6.74 11.90
CA LEU A 708 12.51 6.11 11.28
C LEU A 708 11.80 5.18 12.25
N LEU A 709 12.53 4.43 13.06
CA LEU A 709 11.95 3.57 14.09
C LEU A 709 11.30 4.38 15.21
N ASP A 710 11.90 5.49 15.63
CA ASP A 710 11.31 6.39 16.61
C ASP A 710 10.00 7.00 16.10
N MET A 711 9.95 7.40 14.83
CA MET A 711 8.70 7.86 14.19
C MET A 711 7.63 6.77 14.14
N ALA A 712 8.02 5.56 13.82
CA ALA A 712 7.11 4.41 13.79
C ALA A 712 6.50 4.15 15.17
N ARG A 713 7.29 4.24 16.22
CA ARG A 713 6.79 4.13 17.59
C ARG A 713 5.83 5.25 17.94
N ASP A 714 6.17 6.50 17.63
CA ASP A 714 5.35 7.67 17.99
C ASP A 714 3.95 7.59 17.40
N ARG A 715 3.79 7.10 16.16
CA ARG A 715 2.47 6.89 15.57
C ARG A 715 1.78 5.60 16.04
N SER A 716 2.55 4.60 16.47
CA SER A 716 2.02 3.31 16.93
C SER A 716 1.07 3.42 18.12
N TYR A 717 1.19 4.45 18.93
CA TYR A 717 0.26 4.72 20.03
C TYR A 717 -1.19 4.88 19.58
N PHE A 718 -1.41 5.17 18.30
CA PHE A 718 -2.71 5.42 17.68
C PHE A 718 -3.03 4.44 16.54
N ILE A 719 -2.25 3.39 16.41
CA ILE A 719 -2.44 2.32 15.43
C ILE A 719 -2.84 1.05 16.19
N ASP A 720 -4.12 0.73 16.18
CA ASP A 720 -4.64 -0.43 16.91
C ASP A 720 -4.37 -1.77 16.22
N GLN A 721 -4.09 -1.77 14.93
CA GLN A 721 -3.49 -2.91 14.22
C GLN A 721 -1.97 -2.75 14.16
N SER A 722 -1.37 -2.75 12.97
CA SER A 722 0.05 -2.50 12.80
C SER A 722 0.32 -1.59 11.59
N GLN A 723 1.56 -1.54 11.12
CA GLN A 723 1.98 -0.71 10.01
C GLN A 723 2.98 -1.47 9.12
N SER A 724 2.91 -1.25 7.83
CA SER A 724 3.82 -1.84 6.84
C SER A 724 5.17 -1.12 6.86
N LEU A 725 5.97 -1.38 7.88
CA LEU A 725 7.20 -0.68 8.16
C LEU A 725 8.38 -1.31 7.42
N ASN A 726 8.84 -0.70 6.34
CA ASN A 726 10.08 -1.09 5.68
C ASN A 726 11.31 -0.64 6.48
N MET A 727 12.35 -1.45 6.43
CA MET A 727 13.66 -1.08 6.93
C MET A 727 14.57 -0.75 5.74
N PHE A 728 15.24 0.40 5.79
CA PHE A 728 16.09 0.88 4.71
C PHE A 728 17.56 0.90 5.16
N MET A 729 18.41 0.21 4.40
CA MET A 729 19.85 0.21 4.62
C MET A 729 20.58 0.28 3.28
N ALA A 730 21.50 1.24 3.13
CA ALA A 730 22.29 1.37 1.90
C ALA A 730 23.20 0.15 1.71
N ASP A 731 23.91 -0.23 2.77
CA ASP A 731 24.82 -1.37 2.83
C ASP A 731 24.47 -2.23 4.04
N PRO A 732 23.51 -3.17 3.92
CA PRO A 732 23.11 -4.00 5.02
C PRO A 732 24.21 -5.00 5.40
N THR A 733 24.46 -5.08 6.70
CA THR A 733 25.30 -6.12 7.30
C THR A 733 24.51 -6.81 8.41
N PRO A 734 24.78 -8.06 8.74
CA PRO A 734 24.13 -8.73 9.86
C PRO A 734 24.19 -7.94 11.16
N SER A 735 25.31 -7.31 11.45
CA SER A 735 25.49 -6.49 12.67
C SER A 735 24.58 -5.26 12.71
N LYS A 736 24.52 -4.50 11.61
CA LYS A 736 23.65 -3.32 11.51
C LYS A 736 22.18 -3.72 11.62
N LEU A 737 21.82 -4.79 10.93
CA LEU A 737 20.45 -5.30 10.90
C LEU A 737 20.02 -5.83 12.27
N SER A 738 20.91 -6.56 12.95
CA SER A 738 20.71 -7.02 14.33
C SER A 738 20.45 -5.85 15.29
N SER A 739 21.28 -4.82 15.24
CA SER A 739 21.12 -3.61 16.07
C SER A 739 19.77 -2.93 15.81
N ALA A 740 19.37 -2.80 14.56
CA ALA A 740 18.10 -2.18 14.19
C ALA A 740 16.89 -3.01 14.68
N HIS A 741 16.92 -4.33 14.53
CA HIS A 741 15.86 -5.21 15.03
C HIS A 741 15.77 -5.17 16.56
N MET A 742 16.89 -5.23 17.27
CA MET A 742 16.90 -5.13 18.73
C MET A 742 16.33 -3.80 19.21
N TYR A 743 16.67 -2.71 18.53
CA TYR A 743 16.13 -1.40 18.86
C TYR A 743 14.61 -1.33 18.63
N GLY A 744 14.12 -1.78 17.49
CA GLY A 744 12.68 -1.81 17.16
C GLY A 744 11.89 -2.69 18.14
N TRP A 745 12.44 -3.84 18.53
CA TRP A 745 11.82 -4.70 19.53
C TRP A 745 11.76 -4.02 20.91
N LYS A 746 12.83 -3.37 21.34
CA LYS A 746 12.87 -2.62 22.63
C LYS A 746 11.94 -1.41 22.64
N LEU A 747 11.66 -0.81 21.48
CA LEU A 747 10.64 0.23 21.36
C LEU A 747 9.21 -0.28 21.55
N GLY A 748 9.01 -1.59 21.52
CA GLY A 748 7.68 -2.20 21.65
C GLY A 748 6.87 -2.29 20.36
N LEU A 749 7.51 -2.13 19.19
CA LEU A 749 6.85 -2.23 17.89
C LEU A 749 6.19 -3.60 17.70
N LYS A 750 5.04 -3.62 17.06
CA LYS A 750 4.33 -4.84 16.64
C LYS A 750 4.99 -5.42 15.39
N THR A 751 5.05 -4.66 14.30
CA THR A 751 5.85 -4.97 13.12
C THR A 751 7.21 -4.30 13.25
N GLY A 752 8.26 -5.09 13.25
CA GLY A 752 9.64 -4.58 13.27
C GLY A 752 10.20 -4.34 11.88
N MET A 753 9.78 -5.16 10.89
CA MET A 753 10.20 -5.00 9.51
C MET A 753 9.23 -5.70 8.56
N TYR A 754 8.73 -4.96 7.55
CA TYR A 754 8.08 -5.51 6.38
C TYR A 754 9.15 -6.06 5.42
N TYR A 755 9.73 -5.22 4.57
CA TYR A 755 10.90 -5.59 3.77
C TYR A 755 12.17 -4.90 4.27
N LEU A 756 13.29 -5.59 4.10
CA LEU A 756 14.58 -4.91 4.07
C LEU A 756 14.80 -4.34 2.66
N ARG A 757 14.81 -3.02 2.57
CA ARG A 757 15.08 -2.29 1.33
C ARG A 757 16.55 -1.90 1.30
N VAL A 758 17.21 -2.22 0.19
CA VAL A 758 18.63 -1.91 -0.06
C VAL A 758 18.71 -0.81 -1.11
N LYS A 759 19.69 0.09 -0.97
CA LYS A 759 19.90 1.15 -1.96
C LYS A 759 20.22 0.50 -3.31
N PRO A 760 19.46 0.81 -4.38
CA PRO A 760 19.77 0.31 -5.71
C PRO A 760 21.19 0.71 -6.11
N LYS A 761 21.96 -0.21 -6.65
CA LYS A 761 23.24 0.13 -7.30
C LYS A 761 22.93 1.15 -8.38
N ALA A 762 23.70 2.25 -8.42
CA ALA A 762 23.49 3.33 -9.35
C ALA A 762 23.43 2.79 -10.78
N GLN A 763 22.24 2.69 -11.33
CA GLN A 763 22.07 2.55 -12.78
C GLN A 763 22.42 3.90 -13.37
N ALA A 764 23.39 3.90 -14.29
CA ALA A 764 23.75 5.10 -15.00
C ALA A 764 22.49 5.69 -15.65
N LEU A 765 21.96 6.77 -15.08
CA LEU A 765 20.88 7.59 -15.64
C LEU A 765 21.39 8.35 -16.89
N LYS A 766 22.64 8.09 -17.28
CA LYS A 766 23.29 8.62 -18.47
C LYS A 766 22.56 8.08 -19.71
N GLY A 767 21.82 8.95 -20.36
CA GLY A 767 21.11 8.64 -21.61
C GLY A 767 19.60 8.82 -21.59
N LEU A 768 18.97 9.10 -20.45
CA LEU A 768 17.52 9.32 -20.36
C LEU A 768 17.16 10.77 -20.69
N GLY A 769 16.97 11.06 -22.00
CA GLY A 769 16.24 12.25 -22.46
C GLY A 769 16.84 13.61 -22.14
N ILE A 770 18.13 13.70 -21.88
CA ILE A 770 18.81 14.98 -21.83
C ILE A 770 19.23 15.31 -23.27
N ASP A 771 18.53 16.23 -23.90
CA ASP A 771 18.94 16.82 -25.15
C ASP A 771 20.23 17.63 -24.92
N LEU A 772 21.37 16.99 -25.10
CA LEU A 772 22.70 17.60 -25.05
C LEU A 772 23.03 18.21 -26.39
N SER A 773 22.16 19.03 -26.99
CA SER A 773 22.42 19.69 -28.25
C SER A 773 23.56 20.73 -28.24
N SER A 774 24.46 20.65 -27.27
CA SER A 774 25.69 21.47 -27.20
C SER A 774 26.97 20.72 -26.82
N ALA A 775 26.99 19.38 -26.87
CA ALA A 775 28.24 18.64 -26.66
C ALA A 775 28.45 17.60 -27.75
N SER A 776 29.59 17.69 -28.43
CA SER A 776 30.06 16.86 -29.54
C SER A 776 29.97 15.36 -29.24
N ILE A 777 29.42 14.64 -30.21
CA ILE A 777 29.21 13.18 -30.22
C ILE A 777 30.59 12.50 -30.39
N GLN A 778 30.92 11.60 -29.45
CA GLN A 778 31.79 10.46 -29.74
C GLN A 778 30.91 9.20 -29.67
N GLU A 779 30.97 8.45 -30.77
CA GLU A 779 30.28 7.17 -30.95
C GLU A 779 30.62 6.19 -29.85
N VAL A 780 29.61 5.58 -29.24
CA VAL A 780 29.76 4.48 -28.27
C VAL A 780 29.06 3.25 -28.85
N GLU A 781 29.83 2.18 -28.93
CA GLU A 781 29.41 0.84 -29.37
C GLU A 781 28.16 0.31 -28.63
N LYS A 782 27.35 -0.45 -29.36
CA LYS A 782 26.13 -1.10 -28.85
C LYS A 782 26.44 -2.04 -27.67
N PRO A 783 25.71 -1.97 -26.58
CA PRO A 783 25.86 -2.94 -25.49
C PRO A 783 25.23 -4.30 -25.85
N LYS A 784 25.93 -5.36 -25.48
CA LYS A 784 25.44 -6.74 -25.51
C LYS A 784 24.25 -6.90 -24.56
N GLU A 785 23.30 -7.73 -24.95
CA GLU A 785 22.15 -8.14 -24.16
C GLU A 785 22.55 -8.51 -22.72
N VAL A 786 21.91 -7.87 -21.75
CA VAL A 786 22.04 -8.19 -20.34
C VAL A 786 20.83 -9.02 -19.93
N GLU A 787 21.09 -10.19 -19.43
CA GLU A 787 20.09 -11.08 -18.82
C GLU A 787 19.24 -10.35 -17.77
N GLN A 788 17.96 -10.57 -17.85
CA GLN A 788 16.93 -9.94 -17.03
C GLN A 788 17.09 -10.27 -15.55
N LEU A 789 17.23 -9.26 -14.72
CA LEU A 789 17.01 -9.33 -13.27
C LEU A 789 15.50 -9.48 -13.01
N LYS A 790 15.04 -10.72 -12.90
CA LYS A 790 13.63 -11.07 -12.64
C LYS A 790 13.18 -10.92 -11.18
N ASP A 791 14.08 -10.62 -10.24
CA ASP A 791 13.81 -10.72 -8.81
C ASP A 791 13.30 -9.44 -8.14
N PHE A 792 13.34 -8.28 -8.80
CA PHE A 792 12.84 -7.02 -8.22
C PHE A 792 11.32 -6.84 -8.33
N ASP A 793 10.66 -7.52 -9.26
CA ASP A 793 9.22 -7.39 -9.51
C ASP A 793 8.33 -7.98 -8.40
N ASN A 794 8.80 -8.99 -7.67
CA ASN A 794 7.99 -9.66 -6.65
C ASN A 794 7.79 -8.85 -5.38
N ASN A 795 8.76 -8.03 -4.98
CA ASN A 795 8.68 -7.23 -3.76
C ASN A 795 7.77 -6.00 -3.93
N GLU A 796 7.81 -5.38 -5.10
CA GLU A 796 6.89 -4.29 -5.45
C GLU A 796 5.45 -4.80 -5.63
N PHE A 797 5.32 -6.07 -5.97
CA PHE A 797 4.05 -6.73 -6.24
C PHE A 797 3.22 -6.97 -4.96
N ALA A 798 3.82 -7.46 -3.88
CA ALA A 798 3.13 -7.66 -2.61
C ALA A 798 2.58 -6.35 -2.04
N ALA A 799 3.35 -5.27 -2.13
CA ALA A 799 2.91 -3.95 -1.72
C ALA A 799 1.69 -3.43 -2.52
N LYS A 800 1.60 -3.78 -3.81
CA LYS A 800 0.47 -3.40 -4.67
C LYS A 800 -0.84 -4.15 -4.35
N VAL A 801 -0.78 -5.28 -3.69
CA VAL A 801 -1.98 -6.05 -3.30
C VAL A 801 -2.68 -5.42 -2.10
N CYS A 802 -1.91 -4.88 -1.17
CA CYS A 802 -2.43 -4.26 0.05
C CYS A 802 -2.74 -2.75 -0.11
N SER A 803 -2.40 -2.15 -1.24
CA SER A 803 -2.73 -0.74 -1.54
C SER A 803 -4.15 -0.61 -2.21
#